data_2c30ef4faadbd7ce566b4fd3df824779
#
_entry.id   2c30ef4faadbd7ce566b4fd3df824779
#
_cell.length_a   1.000
_cell.length_b   1.000
_cell.length_c   1.000
_cell.angle_alpha   90.00
_cell.angle_beta   90.00
_cell.angle_gamma   90.00
#
_symmetry.space_group_name_H-M   'P 1'
#
loop_
_entity.id
_entity.type
_entity.pdbx_description
1 polymer ?
#
loop_
_entity_poly.entity_id
_entity_poly.type
_entity_poly.pdbx_seq_one_letter_code
_entity_poly.pdbx_strand_id
1 'polypeptide(L)'
;LLAILSICFLGNIFDLNAQNHSICGRIIDKTNSSLPYASVSLLNIKDSTLVTGTSSDENGRFCVQNGIGSYILKFSSIGYIPSYINIYLKDDLNLNDVQLDDDTYNLNEVVIKSNRPAITRTADKFIVSIENSVLLKSKTLDKILNVSPGVFIDKNGVISINGISGVTVVVNGKTLRMTGSQLSSYLKSVQGQDLNNIEIISNPTSHYDAEGVGGVIRINTKRKTVNGFSGYLSSDLTRDRYFKYNEGIGLAYSMKKLTVYGNYNFGHGKAYADKAASDVSKETNIEYDYLESYKGHRNNHSYKLGLDWDVSNNHYLGVEYNGLNNLRKDTYGTSLTEIYNKGNYSGKIFANTPMRDVSRNDLFNLNYVWKIDSLGQVLKLVADYSDVSDDCQSYYYNEYFNSLDELTDQISKKQDSDEKIMIYSTQLDYEKKINQIISYSTGLKYSKVKTKYRYWFFLKNEPSKDYVLDDQQTDNFQYNEERYAGYINFNYKRKKVEANCGLRAEYTTTKGVSLVMNEKNEDNNLKLFPSTFLRYNINDNHGLIFYYGARINRPDYSFVNPFICYLTELSVKKGNPYLKPSIMNIVEATYVLSNRYYFALKANFQNKAFSDYVYREDDITISTTKNISQINYYYFNAYIPVSLGIWDGYHSLNVGFTENKQDKETVNSFNMSFNSNNNFTLSDDLNLEFNLRFYPRSKGFYEKIERNYLKMDIGLNYTCLKDKMAFTIGVNDIINTGGYRRGSSHYNSFYRKESINSAGRSFGFGVRYNFNSGKRNLQKEKIKSNQEELNRI
;
A
#
# COMPACT_ATOMS: atom_id res chain seq x y z
N LEU A 1 5.60 -11.29 34.18
CA LEU A 1 4.33 -10.96 33.47
C LEU A 1 3.11 -11.05 34.38
N LEU A 2 3.11 -11.97 35.36
CA LEU A 2 2.02 -12.10 36.36
C LEU A 2 1.98 -10.96 37.40
N ALA A 3 3.08 -10.28 37.64
CA ALA A 3 3.18 -9.17 38.59
C ALA A 3 2.66 -7.81 38.04
N ILE A 4 2.56 -7.67 36.72
CA ILE A 4 2.03 -6.44 36.05
C ILE A 4 0.49 -6.50 35.89
N LEU A 5 -0.09 -7.68 35.88
CA LEU A 5 -1.55 -7.85 35.84
C LEU A 5 -2.27 -7.64 37.18
N SER A 6 -1.55 -7.65 38.32
CA SER A 6 -2.15 -7.48 39.64
C SER A 6 -2.30 -6.04 40.12
N ILE A 7 -1.77 -5.05 39.38
CA ILE A 7 -1.82 -3.63 39.78
C ILE A 7 -3.02 -2.88 39.16
N CYS A 8 -3.71 -3.49 38.19
CA CYS A 8 -4.87 -2.84 37.54
C CYS A 8 -6.23 -3.19 38.11
N PHE A 9 -6.33 -3.91 39.25
CA PHE A 9 -7.61 -4.39 39.77
C PHE A 9 -8.06 -3.79 41.10
N LEU A 10 -7.36 -2.77 41.63
CA LEU A 10 -7.74 -2.06 42.86
C LEU A 10 -7.81 -0.55 42.63
N GLY A 11 -8.84 -0.10 41.93
CA GLY A 11 -9.23 1.31 41.80
C GLY A 11 -10.70 1.47 42.20
N ASN A 12 -10.90 1.86 43.42
CA ASN A 12 -12.17 2.01 44.16
C ASN A 12 -13.27 2.79 43.45
N ILE A 13 -14.43 2.18 43.49
CA ILE A 13 -15.75 2.80 43.34
C ILE A 13 -15.97 3.74 44.56
N PHE A 14 -15.87 5.04 44.35
CA PHE A 14 -16.59 6.03 45.13
C PHE A 14 -17.56 6.74 44.19
N ASP A 15 -18.81 6.34 44.17
CA ASP A 15 -19.93 7.16 43.69
C ASP A 15 -20.09 8.35 44.63
N LEU A 16 -19.45 9.45 44.32
CA LEU A 16 -19.81 10.75 44.82
C LEU A 16 -21.02 11.20 44.00
N ASN A 17 -22.23 11.09 44.54
CA ASN A 17 -23.40 11.76 44.03
C ASN A 17 -23.16 13.28 44.09
N ALA A 18 -22.60 13.89 43.07
CA ALA A 18 -22.57 15.33 42.92
C ALA A 18 -24.02 15.79 42.68
N GLN A 19 -24.53 16.63 43.56
CA GLN A 19 -25.80 17.27 43.38
C GLN A 19 -25.69 18.17 42.15
N ASN A 20 -26.34 17.80 41.05
CA ASN A 20 -26.33 18.58 39.82
C ASN A 20 -27.44 19.62 39.90
N HIS A 21 -27.11 20.86 39.56
CA HIS A 21 -28.04 22.00 39.46
C HIS A 21 -28.23 22.34 37.97
N SER A 22 -29.41 22.84 37.65
CA SER A 22 -29.78 23.18 36.27
C SER A 22 -29.59 24.67 36.00
N ILE A 23 -29.12 25.01 34.78
CA ILE A 23 -29.03 26.34 34.24
C ILE A 23 -29.92 26.39 33.02
N CYS A 24 -31.04 27.11 33.11
CA CYS A 24 -32.01 27.19 32.02
C CYS A 24 -32.23 28.66 31.59
N GLY A 25 -32.71 28.88 30.38
CA GLY A 25 -33.02 30.19 29.83
C GLY A 25 -33.53 30.10 28.41
N ARG A 26 -33.66 31.25 27.75
CA ARG A 26 -34.06 31.36 26.34
C ARG A 26 -33.11 32.28 25.57
N ILE A 27 -32.69 31.89 24.37
CA ILE A 27 -31.80 32.67 23.51
C ILE A 27 -32.66 33.41 22.48
N ILE A 28 -32.45 34.73 22.37
CA ILE A 28 -33.18 35.64 21.47
C ILE A 28 -32.21 36.51 20.69
N ASP A 29 -32.69 37.06 19.57
CA ASP A 29 -31.99 38.08 18.78
C ASP A 29 -32.40 39.52 19.23
N LYS A 30 -31.86 40.55 18.61
CA LYS A 30 -32.20 41.96 18.86
C LYS A 30 -33.66 42.31 18.58
N THR A 31 -34.36 41.52 17.81
CA THR A 31 -35.77 41.71 17.47
C THR A 31 -36.70 40.91 18.41
N ASN A 32 -36.17 40.36 19.51
CA ASN A 32 -36.86 39.46 20.42
C ASN A 32 -37.35 38.15 19.81
N SER A 33 -36.83 37.79 18.64
CA SER A 33 -37.13 36.51 17.99
C SER A 33 -36.29 35.39 18.64
N SER A 34 -36.89 34.23 18.90
CA SER A 34 -36.20 33.06 19.45
C SER A 34 -35.14 32.53 18.48
N LEU A 35 -33.96 32.22 19.01
CA LEU A 35 -32.89 31.60 18.24
C LEU A 35 -32.85 30.07 18.46
N PRO A 36 -33.42 29.29 17.54
CA PRO A 36 -33.41 27.84 17.63
C PRO A 36 -32.02 27.26 17.32
N TYR A 37 -31.68 26.13 17.97
CA TYR A 37 -30.46 25.37 17.75
C TYR A 37 -29.17 26.16 18.02
N ALA A 38 -29.21 27.23 18.78
CA ALA A 38 -28.02 27.94 19.24
C ALA A 38 -27.24 27.07 20.24
N SER A 39 -25.93 27.04 20.13
CA SER A 39 -25.07 26.26 21.01
C SER A 39 -24.85 26.95 22.33
N VAL A 40 -25.04 26.21 23.44
CA VAL A 40 -24.76 26.64 24.81
C VAL A 40 -23.67 25.75 25.39
N SER A 41 -22.51 26.32 25.68
CA SER A 41 -21.35 25.57 26.20
C SER A 41 -21.01 26.06 27.60
N LEU A 42 -20.87 25.14 28.54
CA LEU A 42 -20.40 25.42 29.90
C LEU A 42 -18.90 25.15 29.94
N LEU A 43 -18.11 26.19 30.21
CA LEU A 43 -16.66 26.15 30.21
C LEU A 43 -16.12 26.31 31.63
N ASN A 44 -14.99 25.69 31.89
CA ASN A 44 -14.25 25.87 33.13
C ASN A 44 -13.67 27.29 33.19
N ILE A 45 -13.85 27.98 34.34
CA ILE A 45 -13.42 29.39 34.50
C ILE A 45 -11.88 29.53 34.47
N LYS A 46 -11.11 28.48 34.78
CA LYS A 46 -9.64 28.58 34.90
C LYS A 46 -8.92 28.43 33.54
N ASP A 47 -9.41 27.58 32.64
CA ASP A 47 -8.72 27.20 31.43
C ASP A 47 -9.63 27.23 30.19
N SER A 48 -10.90 27.66 30.35
CA SER A 48 -11.91 27.70 29.28
C SER A 48 -12.14 26.39 28.57
N THR A 49 -11.80 25.25 29.18
CA THR A 49 -12.11 23.92 28.65
C THR A 49 -13.58 23.61 28.72
N LEU A 50 -14.11 22.88 27.73
CA LEU A 50 -15.53 22.50 27.71
C LEU A 50 -15.80 21.47 28.80
N VAL A 51 -16.73 21.80 29.71
CA VAL A 51 -17.22 20.93 30.79
C VAL A 51 -18.42 20.13 30.29
N THR A 52 -19.42 20.79 29.75
CA THR A 52 -20.63 20.22 29.16
C THR A 52 -21.30 21.25 28.24
N GLY A 53 -22.32 20.84 27.48
CA GLY A 53 -23.05 21.75 26.61
C GLY A 53 -24.37 21.16 26.14
N THR A 54 -25.23 22.06 25.62
CA THR A 54 -26.52 21.75 25.01
C THR A 54 -26.78 22.66 23.82
N SER A 55 -27.92 22.51 23.16
CA SER A 55 -28.42 23.43 22.16
C SER A 55 -29.83 23.88 22.54
N SER A 56 -30.22 25.09 22.11
CA SER A 56 -31.59 25.57 22.29
C SER A 56 -32.57 24.78 21.43
N ASP A 57 -33.80 24.64 21.90
CA ASP A 57 -34.93 24.04 21.19
C ASP A 57 -35.49 24.96 20.10
N GLU A 58 -36.58 24.55 19.44
CA GLU A 58 -37.26 25.33 18.39
C GLU A 58 -37.81 26.70 18.92
N ASN A 59 -38.01 26.84 20.21
CA ASN A 59 -38.46 28.05 20.87
C ASN A 59 -37.32 28.86 21.51
N GLY A 60 -36.05 28.49 21.20
CA GLY A 60 -34.86 29.13 21.73
C GLY A 60 -34.55 28.77 23.18
N ARG A 61 -35.25 27.84 23.83
CA ARG A 61 -35.04 27.44 25.23
C ARG A 61 -33.92 26.44 25.36
N PHE A 62 -33.09 26.56 26.38
CA PHE A 62 -32.01 25.66 26.72
C PHE A 62 -32.05 25.30 28.20
N CYS A 63 -31.45 24.14 28.53
CA CYS A 63 -31.20 23.73 29.89
C CYS A 63 -29.96 22.84 29.95
N VAL A 64 -28.98 23.19 30.78
CA VAL A 64 -27.73 22.43 30.97
C VAL A 64 -27.55 22.15 32.45
N GLN A 65 -27.04 20.98 32.81
CA GLN A 65 -26.86 20.57 34.21
C GLN A 65 -25.40 20.34 34.53
N ASN A 66 -24.96 20.77 35.73
CA ASN A 66 -23.63 20.46 36.26
C ASN A 66 -23.57 20.61 37.79
N GLY A 67 -22.44 20.19 38.38
CA GLY A 67 -22.19 20.33 39.81
C GLY A 67 -21.91 21.76 40.26
N ILE A 68 -21.90 22.01 41.56
CA ILE A 68 -21.58 23.32 42.20
C ILE A 68 -20.19 23.79 41.75
N GLY A 69 -20.07 25.01 41.24
CA GLY A 69 -18.78 25.56 40.78
C GLY A 69 -18.88 26.87 40.03
N SER A 70 -17.74 27.46 39.72
CA SER A 70 -17.63 28.66 38.89
C SER A 70 -17.37 28.27 37.43
N TYR A 71 -18.20 28.79 36.52
CA TYR A 71 -18.19 28.46 35.12
C TYR A 71 -18.36 29.69 34.22
N ILE A 72 -18.02 29.54 32.96
CA ILE A 72 -18.33 30.48 31.89
C ILE A 72 -19.35 29.82 30.98
N LEU A 73 -20.53 30.41 30.85
CA LEU A 73 -21.50 30.05 29.82
C LEU A 73 -21.17 30.80 28.54
N LYS A 74 -20.98 30.09 27.48
CA LYS A 74 -20.78 30.59 26.11
C LYS A 74 -22.01 30.26 25.27
N PHE A 75 -22.61 31.31 24.70
CA PHE A 75 -23.74 31.21 23.78
C PHE A 75 -23.26 31.56 22.37
N SER A 76 -23.55 30.75 21.38
CA SER A 76 -23.15 31.02 19.99
C SER A 76 -24.17 30.46 18.99
N SER A 77 -24.44 31.28 17.96
CA SER A 77 -25.25 30.88 16.81
C SER A 77 -24.66 31.46 15.54
N ILE A 78 -24.93 30.80 14.40
CA ILE A 78 -24.40 31.27 13.10
C ILE A 78 -25.01 32.61 12.73
N GLY A 79 -24.16 33.59 12.48
CA GLY A 79 -24.59 34.98 12.16
C GLY A 79 -24.71 35.90 13.36
N TYR A 80 -24.29 35.43 14.55
CA TYR A 80 -24.36 36.21 15.81
C TYR A 80 -23.01 36.25 16.51
N ILE A 81 -22.73 37.35 17.21
CA ILE A 81 -21.54 37.50 18.06
C ILE A 81 -21.70 36.60 19.28
N PRO A 82 -20.72 35.74 19.61
CA PRO A 82 -20.80 34.90 20.79
C PRO A 82 -20.86 35.72 22.10
N SER A 83 -21.81 35.40 22.97
CA SER A 83 -21.96 36.01 24.29
C SER A 83 -21.39 35.10 25.38
N TYR A 84 -20.78 35.70 26.40
CA TYR A 84 -20.18 35.00 27.55
C TYR A 84 -20.71 35.51 28.85
N ILE A 85 -21.17 34.63 29.76
CA ILE A 85 -21.67 34.95 31.07
C ILE A 85 -20.90 34.12 32.11
N ASN A 86 -20.25 34.82 33.07
CA ASN A 86 -19.61 34.14 34.18
C ASN A 86 -20.66 33.84 35.24
N ILE A 87 -20.71 32.63 35.70
CA ILE A 87 -21.69 32.19 36.75
C ILE A 87 -20.99 31.42 37.84
N TYR A 88 -21.62 31.50 39.05
CA TYR A 88 -21.35 30.60 40.15
C TYR A 88 -22.58 29.75 40.41
N LEU A 89 -22.55 28.50 40.05
CA LEU A 89 -23.64 27.55 40.16
C LEU A 89 -23.65 26.97 41.58
N LYS A 90 -24.66 27.33 42.36
CA LYS A 90 -24.90 26.83 43.74
C LYS A 90 -26.27 26.19 43.85
N ASP A 91 -27.24 26.74 43.15
CA ASP A 91 -28.65 26.35 43.11
C ASP A 91 -29.10 26.40 41.65
N ASP A 92 -30.32 25.92 41.33
CA ASP A 92 -30.90 26.03 39.98
C ASP A 92 -30.99 27.51 39.57
N LEU A 93 -30.46 27.81 38.38
CA LEU A 93 -30.33 29.16 37.86
C LEU A 93 -31.17 29.34 36.58
N ASN A 94 -32.04 30.34 36.58
CA ASN A 94 -32.79 30.77 35.40
C ASN A 94 -32.24 32.11 34.88
N LEU A 95 -31.65 32.10 33.68
CA LEU A 95 -31.06 33.28 33.06
C LEU A 95 -32.06 34.15 32.29
N ASN A 96 -33.37 33.77 32.26
CA ASN A 96 -34.40 34.40 31.45
C ASN A 96 -33.97 34.46 29.97
N ASP A 97 -34.05 35.64 29.33
CA ASP A 97 -33.69 35.84 27.92
C ASP A 97 -32.21 36.27 27.79
N VAL A 98 -31.47 35.51 26.99
CA VAL A 98 -30.08 35.82 26.64
C VAL A 98 -30.05 36.33 25.20
N GLN A 99 -29.74 37.59 25.01
CA GLN A 99 -29.73 38.25 23.71
C GLN A 99 -28.39 38.08 23.05
N LEU A 100 -28.37 37.68 21.75
CA LEU A 100 -27.21 37.68 20.90
C LEU A 100 -27.26 38.82 19.87
N ASP A 101 -26.14 39.50 19.69
CA ASP A 101 -25.97 40.55 18.71
C ASP A 101 -25.61 40.00 17.32
N ASP A 102 -26.17 40.59 16.26
CA ASP A 102 -25.85 40.22 14.87
C ASP A 102 -24.37 40.48 14.56
N ASP A 103 -23.72 39.50 13.97
CA ASP A 103 -22.33 39.64 13.46
C ASP A 103 -22.36 40.27 12.06
N THR A 104 -22.20 41.61 12.00
CA THR A 104 -22.16 42.38 10.75
C THR A 104 -20.77 42.41 10.11
N TYR A 105 -19.76 41.79 10.71
CA TYR A 105 -18.42 41.69 10.17
C TYR A 105 -18.21 40.40 9.35
N ASN A 106 -17.66 40.58 8.15
CA ASN A 106 -17.24 39.48 7.25
C ASN A 106 -16.69 38.29 8.00
N LEU A 107 -17.31 37.15 7.81
CA LEU A 107 -16.84 35.83 8.24
C LEU A 107 -15.44 35.59 7.73
N ASN A 108 -14.44 35.93 8.50
CA ASN A 108 -13.15 35.21 8.37
C ASN A 108 -13.42 33.76 8.74
N GLU A 109 -13.25 32.87 7.77
CA GLU A 109 -13.43 31.43 7.88
C GLU A 109 -12.66 30.94 9.12
N VAL A 110 -13.36 30.66 10.21
CA VAL A 110 -12.81 29.89 11.32
C VAL A 110 -12.70 28.47 10.80
N VAL A 111 -11.57 28.14 10.21
CA VAL A 111 -11.19 26.79 9.91
C VAL A 111 -10.98 26.09 11.25
N ILE A 112 -12.02 25.41 11.74
CA ILE A 112 -11.87 24.44 12.81
C ILE A 112 -11.03 23.32 12.18
N LYS A 113 -9.72 23.41 12.32
CA LYS A 113 -8.81 22.28 12.05
C LYS A 113 -9.11 21.26 13.14
N SER A 114 -10.14 20.42 12.91
CA SER A 114 -10.29 19.19 13.67
C SER A 114 -9.02 18.38 13.44
N ASN A 115 -8.20 18.21 14.45
CA ASN A 115 -7.03 17.32 14.43
C ASN A 115 -7.52 15.87 14.36
N ARG A 116 -8.11 15.49 13.23
CA ARG A 116 -8.39 14.09 12.96
C ARG A 116 -7.04 13.41 12.69
N PRO A 117 -6.74 12.30 13.36
CA PRO A 117 -5.49 11.61 13.13
C PRO A 117 -5.37 11.24 11.65
N ALA A 118 -4.16 11.35 11.10
CA ALA A 118 -3.88 10.99 9.71
C ALA A 118 -4.14 9.50 9.43
N ILE A 119 -4.09 8.65 10.46
CA ILE A 119 -4.35 7.22 10.37
C ILE A 119 -5.49 6.87 11.32
N THR A 120 -6.57 6.34 10.76
CA THR A 120 -7.73 5.82 11.49
C THR A 120 -7.95 4.37 11.12
N ARG A 121 -8.61 3.60 11.98
CA ARG A 121 -9.03 2.23 11.66
C ARG A 121 -10.54 2.10 11.78
N THR A 122 -11.15 1.52 10.76
CA THR A 122 -12.51 0.97 10.81
C THR A 122 -12.44 -0.51 11.18
N ALA A 123 -13.58 -1.17 11.21
CA ALA A 123 -13.66 -2.58 11.57
C ALA A 123 -12.78 -3.50 10.72
N ASP A 124 -12.67 -3.23 9.43
CA ASP A 124 -12.07 -4.09 8.39
C ASP A 124 -10.75 -3.54 7.82
N LYS A 125 -10.44 -2.25 8.03
CA LYS A 125 -9.31 -1.58 7.35
C LYS A 125 -8.70 -0.44 8.13
N PHE A 126 -7.43 -0.14 7.86
CA PHE A 126 -6.82 1.13 8.20
C PHE A 126 -7.07 2.15 7.08
N ILE A 127 -7.37 3.37 7.45
CA ILE A 127 -7.55 4.49 6.53
C ILE A 127 -6.44 5.49 6.83
N VAL A 128 -5.56 5.69 5.86
CA VAL A 128 -4.53 6.73 5.87
C VAL A 128 -5.10 7.93 5.14
N SER A 129 -5.53 8.94 5.88
CA SER A 129 -6.14 10.16 5.33
C SER A 129 -5.06 11.16 4.93
N ILE A 130 -4.89 11.36 3.64
CA ILE A 130 -3.88 12.27 3.11
C ILE A 130 -4.28 13.72 3.33
N GLU A 131 -5.58 14.00 3.32
CA GLU A 131 -6.12 15.35 3.53
C GLU A 131 -5.79 15.91 4.91
N ASN A 132 -5.72 15.06 5.91
CA ASN A 132 -5.46 15.44 7.31
C ASN A 132 -3.95 15.53 7.62
N SER A 133 -3.07 15.34 6.65
CA SER A 133 -1.63 15.37 6.86
C SER A 133 -0.92 16.20 5.78
N VAL A 134 -0.32 17.30 6.16
CA VAL A 134 0.51 18.13 5.27
C VAL A 134 1.69 17.31 4.75
N LEU A 135 2.26 16.46 5.59
CA LEU A 135 3.40 15.60 5.31
C LEU A 135 3.13 14.55 4.24
N LEU A 136 1.96 13.92 4.30
CA LEU A 136 1.61 12.90 3.31
C LEU A 136 1.29 13.52 1.95
N LYS A 137 0.82 14.77 1.93
CA LYS A 137 0.57 15.51 0.68
C LYS A 137 1.84 15.74 -0.14
N SER A 138 2.96 15.99 0.51
CA SER A 138 4.25 16.24 -0.16
C SER A 138 5.02 14.98 -0.58
N LYS A 139 4.54 13.79 -0.17
CA LYS A 139 5.20 12.51 -0.44
C LYS A 139 4.64 11.82 -1.67
N THR A 140 5.48 11.00 -2.31
CA THR A 140 5.04 10.02 -3.29
C THR A 140 4.33 8.84 -2.62
N LEU A 141 3.48 8.15 -3.36
CA LEU A 141 2.66 7.06 -2.84
C LEU A 141 3.51 5.92 -2.23
N ASP A 142 4.65 5.58 -2.80
CA ASP A 142 5.58 4.60 -2.23
C ASP A 142 6.08 5.02 -0.84
N LYS A 143 6.40 6.30 -0.64
CA LYS A 143 6.80 6.84 0.65
C LYS A 143 5.64 6.85 1.65
N ILE A 144 4.42 7.15 1.20
CA ILE A 144 3.21 7.11 2.04
C ILE A 144 2.91 5.68 2.48
N LEU A 145 2.94 4.72 1.56
CA LEU A 145 2.72 3.31 1.87
C LEU A 145 3.78 2.80 2.85
N ASN A 146 5.01 3.22 2.68
CA ASN A 146 6.09 2.85 3.57
C ASN A 146 5.92 3.34 5.02
N VAL A 147 5.18 4.41 5.27
CA VAL A 147 4.83 4.87 6.63
C VAL A 147 3.44 4.40 7.07
N SER A 148 2.76 3.63 6.23
CA SER A 148 1.42 3.13 6.51
C SER A 148 1.45 1.89 7.40
N PRO A 149 0.39 1.65 8.21
CA PRO A 149 0.34 0.55 9.17
C PRO A 149 0.58 -0.82 8.56
N GLY A 150 1.57 -1.54 9.06
CA GLY A 150 1.87 -2.90 8.64
C GLY A 150 2.38 -3.08 7.21
N VAL A 151 2.47 -2.01 6.42
CA VAL A 151 2.92 -2.07 5.02
C VAL A 151 4.44 -2.01 4.94
N PHE A 152 5.01 -2.88 4.13
CA PHE A 152 6.42 -2.89 3.78
C PHE A 152 6.55 -3.04 2.26
N ILE A 153 7.42 -2.23 1.65
CA ILE A 153 7.79 -2.34 0.24
C ILE A 153 9.28 -2.64 0.19
N ASP A 154 9.62 -3.76 -0.41
CA ASP A 154 11.02 -4.15 -0.59
C ASP A 154 11.70 -3.37 -1.73
N LYS A 155 13.00 -3.62 -1.94
CA LYS A 155 13.79 -2.97 -3.00
C LYS A 155 13.32 -3.32 -4.42
N ASN A 156 12.64 -4.44 -4.59
CA ASN A 156 12.11 -4.91 -5.88
C ASN A 156 10.69 -4.39 -6.14
N GLY A 157 10.10 -3.64 -5.19
CA GLY A 157 8.74 -3.12 -5.28
C GLY A 157 7.67 -4.11 -4.83
N VAL A 158 8.05 -5.23 -4.23
CA VAL A 158 7.10 -6.19 -3.67
C VAL A 158 6.50 -5.63 -2.39
N ILE A 159 5.19 -5.54 -2.35
CA ILE A 159 4.44 -5.06 -1.19
C ILE A 159 4.04 -6.23 -0.31
N SER A 160 4.22 -6.07 0.99
CA SER A 160 3.68 -6.98 2.01
C SER A 160 2.89 -6.22 3.06
N ILE A 161 1.87 -6.85 3.62
CA ILE A 161 1.13 -6.38 4.79
C ILE A 161 1.37 -7.37 5.92
N ASN A 162 1.88 -6.86 7.06
CA ASN A 162 2.23 -7.67 8.22
C ASN A 162 3.17 -8.85 7.91
N GLY A 163 4.10 -8.64 6.98
CA GLY A 163 5.07 -9.64 6.54
C GLY A 163 4.56 -10.64 5.49
N ILE A 164 3.31 -10.54 5.05
CA ILE A 164 2.73 -11.41 4.03
C ILE A 164 2.72 -10.69 2.69
N SER A 165 3.44 -11.23 1.71
CA SER A 165 3.49 -10.74 0.33
C SER A 165 2.23 -11.15 -0.47
N GLY A 166 2.14 -10.73 -1.72
CA GLY A 166 0.96 -10.99 -2.55
C GLY A 166 -0.19 -10.04 -2.24
N VAL A 167 0.13 -8.77 -2.02
CA VAL A 167 -0.85 -7.70 -1.79
C VAL A 167 -1.41 -7.23 -3.13
N THR A 168 -2.73 -7.16 -3.21
CA THR A 168 -3.43 -6.57 -4.36
C THR A 168 -3.53 -5.05 -4.19
N VAL A 169 -3.10 -4.29 -5.20
CA VAL A 169 -3.25 -2.83 -5.22
C VAL A 169 -4.44 -2.44 -6.08
N VAL A 170 -5.34 -1.62 -5.51
CA VAL A 170 -6.56 -1.15 -6.17
C VAL A 170 -6.58 0.37 -6.17
N VAL A 171 -6.70 1.01 -7.33
CA VAL A 171 -6.78 2.47 -7.46
C VAL A 171 -8.14 2.86 -7.99
N ASN A 172 -8.89 3.66 -7.23
CA ASN A 172 -10.26 4.07 -7.57
C ASN A 172 -11.20 2.91 -7.93
N GLY A 173 -11.05 1.77 -7.23
CA GLY A 173 -11.82 0.56 -7.50
C GLY A 173 -11.22 -0.37 -8.56
N LYS A 174 -10.07 -0.03 -9.17
CA LYS A 174 -9.41 -0.80 -10.24
C LYS A 174 -8.20 -1.54 -9.70
N THR A 175 -8.12 -2.84 -9.93
CA THR A 175 -6.94 -3.63 -9.56
C THR A 175 -5.79 -3.31 -10.52
N LEU A 176 -4.65 -2.88 -9.98
CA LEU A 176 -3.43 -2.71 -10.75
C LEU A 176 -2.79 -4.09 -11.02
N ARG A 177 -2.65 -4.44 -12.28
CA ARG A 177 -2.02 -5.68 -12.74
C ARG A 177 -0.53 -5.46 -13.07
N MET A 178 0.17 -4.78 -12.15
CA MET A 178 1.60 -4.49 -12.26
C MET A 178 2.35 -5.27 -11.21
N THR A 179 3.53 -5.77 -11.53
CA THR A 179 4.40 -6.51 -10.60
C THR A 179 5.78 -5.88 -10.52
N GLY A 180 6.48 -6.14 -9.41
CA GLY A 180 7.89 -5.81 -9.25
C GLY A 180 8.24 -4.36 -9.59
N SER A 181 9.14 -4.17 -10.56
CA SER A 181 9.66 -2.86 -10.94
C SER A 181 8.61 -1.92 -11.55
N GLN A 182 7.62 -2.45 -12.24
CA GLN A 182 6.52 -1.66 -12.82
C GLN A 182 5.66 -1.04 -11.73
N LEU A 183 5.23 -1.84 -10.75
CA LEU A 183 4.47 -1.35 -9.59
C LEU A 183 5.27 -0.32 -8.79
N SER A 184 6.56 -0.59 -8.53
CA SER A 184 7.45 0.37 -7.87
C SER A 184 7.53 1.70 -8.60
N SER A 185 7.63 1.68 -9.92
CA SER A 185 7.68 2.89 -10.75
C SER A 185 6.37 3.67 -10.70
N TYR A 186 5.25 2.97 -10.79
CA TYR A 186 3.92 3.58 -10.64
C TYR A 186 3.75 4.23 -9.25
N LEU A 187 4.07 3.54 -8.17
CA LEU A 187 3.94 4.07 -6.81
C LEU A 187 4.79 5.33 -6.60
N LYS A 188 5.97 5.41 -7.21
CA LYS A 188 6.83 6.59 -7.17
C LYS A 188 6.31 7.75 -8.02
N SER A 189 5.48 7.48 -9.03
CA SER A 189 4.90 8.52 -9.89
C SER A 189 3.68 9.21 -9.28
N VAL A 190 2.95 8.55 -8.38
CA VAL A 190 1.73 9.08 -7.78
C VAL A 190 2.06 9.97 -6.58
N GLN A 191 1.51 11.18 -6.59
CA GLN A 191 1.76 12.18 -5.55
C GLN A 191 0.67 12.17 -4.49
N GLY A 192 1.05 12.32 -3.21
CA GLY A 192 0.13 12.28 -2.08
C GLY A 192 -1.00 13.32 -2.16
N GLN A 193 -0.72 14.51 -2.67
CA GLN A 193 -1.77 15.53 -2.81
C GLN A 193 -2.90 15.16 -3.78
N ASP A 194 -2.64 14.25 -4.74
CA ASP A 194 -3.67 13.76 -5.67
C ASP A 194 -4.52 12.65 -5.03
N LEU A 195 -4.16 12.24 -3.81
CA LEU A 195 -4.84 11.21 -3.04
C LEU A 195 -5.79 11.82 -2.02
N ASN A 196 -6.94 11.20 -1.86
CA ASN A 196 -7.86 11.45 -0.76
C ASN A 196 -7.44 10.64 0.47
N ASN A 197 -7.45 9.32 0.32
CA ASN A 197 -7.01 8.38 1.35
C ASN A 197 -6.46 7.10 0.74
N ILE A 198 -5.79 6.32 1.59
CA ILE A 198 -5.37 4.95 1.30
C ILE A 198 -6.01 4.05 2.33
N GLU A 199 -6.65 2.99 1.89
CA GLU A 199 -7.23 1.96 2.73
C GLU A 199 -6.37 0.71 2.71
N ILE A 200 -5.94 0.25 3.87
CA ILE A 200 -5.13 -0.97 4.02
C ILE A 200 -6.05 -2.03 4.61
N ILE A 201 -6.43 -2.98 3.79
CA ILE A 201 -7.41 -4.02 4.07
C ILE A 201 -6.65 -5.35 4.19
N SER A 202 -6.24 -5.69 5.41
CA SER A 202 -5.53 -6.96 5.66
C SER A 202 -6.43 -8.18 5.52
N ASN A 203 -7.75 -7.98 5.63
CA ASN A 203 -8.76 -9.04 5.59
C ASN A 203 -9.91 -8.64 4.63
N PRO A 204 -9.70 -8.75 3.30
CA PRO A 204 -10.70 -8.32 2.32
C PRO A 204 -11.93 -9.23 2.28
N THR A 205 -13.10 -8.64 2.06
CA THR A 205 -14.38 -9.35 1.86
C THR A 205 -14.49 -9.96 0.46
N SER A 206 -15.55 -10.74 0.20
CA SER A 206 -15.79 -11.43 -1.08
C SER A 206 -16.03 -10.48 -2.28
N HIS A 207 -16.30 -9.19 -2.04
CA HIS A 207 -16.37 -8.16 -3.07
C HIS A 207 -15.05 -7.99 -3.84
N TYR A 208 -13.93 -8.15 -3.14
CA TYR A 208 -12.60 -8.09 -3.77
C TYR A 208 -12.27 -9.41 -4.47
N ASP A 209 -11.37 -9.34 -5.45
CA ASP A 209 -10.81 -10.55 -6.07
C ASP A 209 -10.26 -11.49 -4.98
N ALA A 210 -10.45 -12.79 -5.15
CA ALA A 210 -9.89 -13.78 -4.21
C ALA A 210 -8.36 -13.79 -4.21
N GLU A 211 -7.72 -13.25 -5.23
CA GLU A 211 -6.27 -13.05 -5.33
C GLU A 211 -5.78 -12.00 -4.33
N GLY A 212 -4.51 -12.15 -3.87
CA GLY A 212 -3.89 -11.24 -2.91
C GLY A 212 -3.99 -11.75 -1.47
N VAL A 213 -3.25 -12.82 -1.17
CA VAL A 213 -3.16 -13.42 0.17
C VAL A 213 -2.61 -12.46 1.22
N GLY A 214 -1.80 -11.47 0.81
CA GLY A 214 -1.29 -10.40 1.67
C GLY A 214 -2.33 -9.32 2.01
N GLY A 215 -3.52 -9.34 1.40
CA GLY A 215 -4.55 -8.32 1.58
C GLY A 215 -4.71 -7.38 0.38
N VAL A 216 -5.42 -6.28 0.59
CA VAL A 216 -5.70 -5.26 -0.44
C VAL A 216 -5.27 -3.88 0.05
N ILE A 217 -4.58 -3.13 -0.78
CA ILE A 217 -4.35 -1.70 -0.61
C ILE A 217 -5.21 -0.95 -1.62
N ARG A 218 -6.20 -0.19 -1.11
CA ARG A 218 -7.08 0.61 -1.93
C ARG A 218 -6.66 2.08 -1.87
N ILE A 219 -6.37 2.65 -3.01
CA ILE A 219 -5.91 4.03 -3.17
C ILE A 219 -7.05 4.83 -3.78
N ASN A 220 -7.54 5.81 -3.05
CA ASN A 220 -8.62 6.68 -3.50
C ASN A 220 -8.04 8.05 -3.85
N THR A 221 -8.14 8.46 -5.11
CA THR A 221 -7.69 9.77 -5.55
C THR A 221 -8.75 10.84 -5.27
N LYS A 222 -8.32 12.09 -5.14
CA LYS A 222 -9.25 13.22 -4.94
C LYS A 222 -10.10 13.44 -6.18
N ARG A 223 -11.40 13.61 -5.97
CA ARG A 223 -12.28 14.23 -6.97
C ARG A 223 -12.16 15.75 -6.80
N LYS A 224 -11.76 16.46 -7.85
CA LYS A 224 -11.69 17.92 -7.80
C LYS A 224 -13.09 18.50 -7.96
N THR A 225 -13.60 19.14 -6.89
CA THR A 225 -14.95 19.74 -6.84
C THR A 225 -14.95 21.24 -7.08
N VAL A 226 -13.82 21.83 -7.43
CA VAL A 226 -13.67 23.29 -7.63
C VAL A 226 -13.77 23.59 -9.12
N ASN A 227 -14.78 24.39 -9.52
CA ASN A 227 -14.85 24.90 -10.88
C ASN A 227 -13.63 25.78 -11.18
N GLY A 228 -12.97 25.56 -12.30
CA GLY A 228 -11.80 26.30 -12.74
C GLY A 228 -10.57 25.46 -12.97
N PHE A 229 -9.45 26.12 -13.12
CA PHE A 229 -8.15 25.50 -13.40
C PHE A 229 -7.35 25.28 -12.11
N SER A 230 -6.73 24.11 -11.98
CA SER A 230 -5.85 23.78 -10.86
C SER A 230 -4.71 22.89 -11.32
N GLY A 231 -3.57 22.97 -10.66
CA GLY A 231 -2.45 22.11 -10.98
C GLY A 231 -1.33 22.20 -9.97
N TYR A 232 -0.25 21.48 -10.29
CA TYR A 232 0.99 21.51 -9.52
C TYR A 232 2.23 21.37 -10.41
N LEU A 233 3.34 21.83 -9.88
CA LEU A 233 4.69 21.54 -10.33
C LEU A 233 5.45 20.94 -9.16
N SER A 234 6.25 19.90 -9.38
CA SER A 234 7.10 19.30 -8.35
C SER A 234 8.46 18.94 -8.91
N SER A 235 9.48 19.10 -8.08
CA SER A 235 10.85 18.70 -8.35
C SER A 235 11.45 18.06 -7.10
N ASP A 236 11.89 16.80 -7.20
CA ASP A 236 12.53 16.06 -6.14
C ASP A 236 13.94 15.66 -6.56
N LEU A 237 14.93 16.10 -5.82
CA LEU A 237 16.33 15.71 -5.96
C LEU A 237 16.69 14.75 -4.82
N THR A 238 17.22 13.58 -5.14
CA THR A 238 17.72 12.63 -4.15
C THR A 238 19.15 12.24 -4.50
N ARG A 239 20.02 12.13 -3.50
CA ARG A 239 21.39 11.66 -3.65
C ARG A 239 21.66 10.51 -2.66
N ASP A 240 21.95 9.34 -3.19
CA ASP A 240 22.66 8.26 -2.50
C ASP A 240 24.14 8.26 -2.98
N ARG A 241 24.58 7.24 -3.68
CA ARG A 241 25.87 7.23 -4.40
C ARG A 241 25.78 8.11 -5.66
N TYR A 242 24.57 8.22 -6.26
CA TYR A 242 24.28 8.97 -7.48
C TYR A 242 23.12 9.93 -7.29
N PHE A 243 23.07 10.99 -8.10
CA PHE A 243 21.90 11.87 -8.16
C PHE A 243 20.74 11.21 -8.89
N LYS A 244 19.54 11.46 -8.39
CA LYS A 244 18.27 11.04 -8.97
C LYS A 244 17.30 12.22 -8.94
N TYR A 245 16.61 12.42 -10.05
CA TYR A 245 15.65 13.50 -10.24
C TYR A 245 14.27 12.92 -10.47
N ASN A 246 13.26 13.60 -9.96
CA ASN A 246 11.86 13.23 -10.20
C ASN A 246 11.05 14.51 -10.35
N GLU A 247 10.61 14.79 -11.59
CA GLU A 247 9.91 16.01 -11.98
C GLU A 247 8.46 15.68 -12.28
N GLY A 248 7.53 16.54 -11.84
CA GLY A 248 6.11 16.30 -12.02
C GLY A 248 5.32 17.55 -12.37
N ILE A 249 4.39 17.40 -13.30
CA ILE A 249 3.38 18.39 -13.64
C ILE A 249 2.00 17.75 -13.64
N GLY A 250 1.04 18.38 -12.99
CA GLY A 250 -0.36 17.95 -13.04
C GLY A 250 -1.29 19.13 -13.27
N LEU A 251 -2.27 18.94 -14.15
CA LEU A 251 -3.25 19.93 -14.54
C LEU A 251 -4.66 19.34 -14.46
N ALA A 252 -5.62 20.13 -14.05
CA ALA A 252 -7.02 19.76 -14.12
C ALA A 252 -7.88 21.00 -14.37
N TYR A 253 -8.89 20.82 -15.20
CA TYR A 253 -9.93 21.79 -15.45
C TYR A 253 -11.28 21.19 -15.12
N SER A 254 -12.00 21.83 -14.19
CA SER A 254 -13.32 21.37 -13.73
C SER A 254 -14.38 22.38 -14.13
N MET A 255 -15.41 21.91 -14.79
CA MET A 255 -16.66 22.59 -15.06
C MET A 255 -17.77 21.88 -14.29
N LYS A 256 -18.87 22.55 -13.93
CA LYS A 256 -19.98 22.06 -13.06
C LYS A 256 -20.17 20.52 -12.98
N LYS A 257 -20.15 19.84 -14.12
CA LYS A 257 -20.41 18.39 -14.23
C LYS A 257 -19.27 17.60 -14.88
N LEU A 258 -18.27 18.28 -15.41
CA LEU A 258 -17.18 17.68 -16.18
C LEU A 258 -15.83 18.11 -15.60
N THR A 259 -14.97 17.15 -15.36
CA THR A 259 -13.56 17.39 -15.00
C THR A 259 -12.67 16.67 -15.99
N VAL A 260 -11.76 17.41 -16.62
CA VAL A 260 -10.68 16.86 -17.43
C VAL A 260 -9.38 17.05 -16.66
N TYR A 261 -8.56 16.04 -16.57
CA TYR A 261 -7.30 16.11 -15.83
C TYR A 261 -6.20 15.29 -16.50
N GLY A 262 -4.97 15.71 -16.26
CA GLY A 262 -3.79 14.99 -16.70
C GLY A 262 -2.61 15.29 -15.82
N ASN A 263 -1.71 14.32 -15.73
CA ASN A 263 -0.41 14.51 -15.13
C ASN A 263 0.68 13.80 -15.94
N TYR A 264 1.89 14.32 -15.82
CA TYR A 264 3.09 13.72 -16.36
C TYR A 264 4.18 13.79 -15.29
N ASN A 265 4.89 12.67 -15.11
CA ASN A 265 6.05 12.62 -14.24
C ASN A 265 7.22 11.99 -14.99
N PHE A 266 8.39 12.57 -14.79
CA PHE A 266 9.65 12.11 -15.32
C PHE A 266 10.61 11.81 -14.19
N GLY A 267 11.13 10.58 -14.14
CA GLY A 267 12.15 10.15 -13.21
C GLY A 267 13.43 9.78 -13.95
N HIS A 268 14.55 10.33 -13.50
CA HIS A 268 15.88 9.99 -14.01
C HIS A 268 16.82 9.65 -12.87
N GLY A 269 17.65 8.61 -13.04
CA GLY A 269 18.65 8.28 -12.05
C GLY A 269 19.48 7.07 -12.39
N LYS A 270 20.53 6.86 -11.60
CA LYS A 270 21.42 5.71 -11.70
C LYS A 270 21.21 4.77 -10.51
N ALA A 271 20.97 3.49 -10.80
CA ALA A 271 20.94 2.43 -9.81
C ALA A 271 22.29 1.70 -9.76
N TYR A 272 22.61 1.13 -8.61
CA TYR A 272 23.78 0.25 -8.43
C TYR A 272 23.49 -0.83 -7.40
N ALA A 273 24.18 -1.95 -7.53
CA ALA A 273 24.27 -2.99 -6.52
C ALA A 273 25.61 -3.71 -6.67
N ASP A 274 26.30 -3.90 -5.56
CA ASP A 274 27.51 -4.72 -5.49
C ASP A 274 27.16 -5.96 -4.64
N LYS A 275 27.48 -7.16 -5.15
CA LYS A 275 27.20 -8.43 -4.48
C LYS A 275 28.47 -9.23 -4.39
N ALA A 276 28.77 -9.77 -3.22
CA ALA A 276 29.76 -10.81 -3.02
C ALA A 276 29.06 -12.07 -2.52
N ALA A 277 29.36 -13.20 -3.12
CA ALA A 277 28.84 -14.49 -2.72
C ALA A 277 29.89 -15.58 -2.85
N SER A 278 29.78 -16.63 -2.02
CA SER A 278 30.57 -17.86 -2.11
C SER A 278 29.61 -19.04 -2.13
N ASP A 279 29.74 -19.89 -3.13
CA ASP A 279 29.01 -21.15 -3.29
C ASP A 279 29.96 -22.35 -3.13
N VAL A 280 29.68 -23.22 -2.16
CA VAL A 280 30.43 -24.45 -1.94
C VAL A 280 29.58 -25.65 -2.32
N SER A 281 30.00 -26.38 -3.36
CA SER A 281 29.34 -27.62 -3.78
C SER A 281 29.53 -28.73 -2.73
N LYS A 282 28.46 -29.41 -2.34
CA LYS A 282 28.51 -30.51 -1.35
C LYS A 282 29.04 -31.82 -1.97
N GLU A 283 28.93 -31.99 -3.26
CA GLU A 283 29.33 -33.22 -3.96
C GLU A 283 30.80 -33.17 -4.39
N THR A 284 31.18 -32.04 -5.03
CA THR A 284 32.52 -31.92 -5.63
C THR A 284 33.50 -31.18 -4.72
N ASN A 285 33.02 -30.48 -3.70
CA ASN A 285 33.80 -29.59 -2.83
C ASN A 285 34.52 -28.46 -3.61
N ILE A 286 33.93 -28.06 -4.76
CA ILE A 286 34.37 -26.90 -5.51
C ILE A 286 33.71 -25.65 -4.92
N GLU A 287 34.51 -24.61 -4.75
CA GLU A 287 34.08 -23.30 -4.24
C GLU A 287 34.13 -22.28 -5.39
N TYR A 288 33.08 -21.47 -5.49
CA TYR A 288 32.94 -20.39 -6.45
C TYR A 288 32.73 -19.09 -5.70
N ASP A 289 33.69 -18.19 -5.77
CA ASP A 289 33.61 -16.86 -5.15
C ASP A 289 33.23 -15.83 -6.19
N TYR A 290 32.09 -15.17 -6.00
CA TYR A 290 31.51 -14.20 -6.92
C TYR A 290 31.69 -12.77 -6.40
N LEU A 291 32.17 -11.88 -7.26
CA LEU A 291 32.11 -10.45 -7.09
C LEU A 291 31.34 -9.85 -8.25
N GLU A 292 30.08 -9.49 -8.01
CA GLU A 292 29.19 -8.93 -9.02
C GLU A 292 28.96 -7.44 -8.76
N SER A 293 29.03 -6.61 -9.80
CA SER A 293 28.67 -5.19 -9.74
C SER A 293 27.69 -4.87 -10.86
N TYR A 294 26.60 -4.25 -10.49
CA TYR A 294 25.55 -3.79 -11.37
C TYR A 294 25.45 -2.28 -11.35
N LYS A 295 25.37 -1.65 -12.52
CA LYS A 295 25.13 -0.21 -12.68
C LYS A 295 24.25 0.03 -13.89
N GLY A 296 23.26 0.92 -13.78
CA GLY A 296 22.38 1.22 -14.91
C GLY A 296 21.66 2.57 -14.76
N HIS A 297 21.47 3.26 -15.88
CA HIS A 297 20.63 4.44 -15.99
C HIS A 297 19.18 4.03 -16.17
N ARG A 298 18.28 4.71 -15.46
CA ARG A 298 16.84 4.50 -15.58
C ARG A 298 16.14 5.81 -15.86
N ASN A 299 15.32 5.82 -16.93
CA ASN A 299 14.39 6.88 -17.25
C ASN A 299 12.98 6.35 -17.15
N ASN A 300 12.15 6.96 -16.31
CA ASN A 300 10.76 6.60 -16.13
C ASN A 300 9.88 7.75 -16.61
N HIS A 301 8.96 7.47 -17.49
CA HIS A 301 7.91 8.39 -17.92
C HIS A 301 6.58 7.81 -17.49
N SER A 302 5.79 8.56 -16.73
CA SER A 302 4.41 8.17 -16.43
C SER A 302 3.46 9.30 -16.79
N TYR A 303 2.36 8.95 -17.42
CA TYR A 303 1.34 9.88 -17.85
C TYR A 303 -0.03 9.33 -17.51
N LYS A 304 -0.90 10.25 -17.13
CA LYS A 304 -2.29 9.97 -16.82
C LYS A 304 -3.17 11.04 -17.48
N LEU A 305 -4.19 10.61 -18.17
CA LEU A 305 -5.24 11.45 -18.72
C LEU A 305 -6.59 10.90 -18.27
N GLY A 306 -7.49 11.76 -17.85
CA GLY A 306 -8.79 11.32 -17.41
C GLY A 306 -9.89 12.35 -17.64
N LEU A 307 -11.10 11.83 -17.71
CA LEU A 307 -12.33 12.58 -17.85
C LEU A 307 -13.34 11.96 -16.86
N ASP A 308 -13.86 12.81 -15.97
CA ASP A 308 -14.95 12.49 -15.05
C ASP A 308 -16.17 13.33 -15.42
N TRP A 309 -17.29 12.68 -15.71
CA TRP A 309 -18.51 13.34 -16.13
C TRP A 309 -19.72 12.90 -15.29
N ASP A 310 -20.25 13.83 -14.50
CA ASP A 310 -21.55 13.68 -13.86
C ASP A 310 -22.65 13.98 -14.90
N VAL A 311 -23.00 12.97 -15.72
CA VAL A 311 -24.01 13.08 -16.79
C VAL A 311 -25.31 13.63 -16.21
N SER A 312 -25.70 13.11 -15.02
CA SER A 312 -26.82 13.62 -14.21
C SER A 312 -26.50 13.41 -12.73
N ASN A 313 -27.44 13.75 -11.84
CA ASN A 313 -27.28 13.47 -10.40
C ASN A 313 -27.18 11.97 -10.09
N ASN A 314 -27.70 11.12 -11.01
CA ASN A 314 -27.80 9.69 -10.83
C ASN A 314 -26.82 8.90 -11.72
N HIS A 315 -26.19 9.53 -12.70
CA HIS A 315 -25.33 8.87 -13.69
C HIS A 315 -23.95 9.53 -13.71
N TYR A 316 -22.93 8.73 -13.45
CA TYR A 316 -21.52 9.13 -13.54
C TYR A 316 -20.81 8.27 -14.58
N LEU A 317 -19.97 8.90 -15.40
CA LEU A 317 -19.10 8.26 -16.38
C LEU A 317 -17.66 8.76 -16.17
N GLY A 318 -16.75 7.84 -15.98
CA GLY A 318 -15.31 8.10 -15.89
C GLY A 318 -14.55 7.35 -16.96
N VAL A 319 -13.64 8.04 -17.67
CA VAL A 319 -12.69 7.42 -18.59
C VAL A 319 -11.28 7.83 -18.16
N GLU A 320 -10.38 6.87 -18.13
CA GLU A 320 -9.00 7.13 -17.69
C GLU A 320 -8.01 6.32 -18.51
N TYR A 321 -6.92 6.96 -18.91
CA TYR A 321 -5.74 6.35 -19.49
C TYR A 321 -4.55 6.56 -18.55
N ASN A 322 -3.79 5.51 -18.27
CA ASN A 322 -2.53 5.54 -17.55
C ASN A 322 -1.45 4.87 -18.38
N GLY A 323 -0.39 5.59 -18.66
CA GLY A 323 0.77 5.06 -19.37
C GLY A 323 2.04 5.12 -18.53
N LEU A 324 2.85 4.08 -18.65
CA LEU A 324 4.18 3.99 -18.03
C LEU A 324 5.17 3.52 -19.09
N ASN A 325 6.26 4.27 -19.25
CA ASN A 325 7.40 3.87 -20.09
C ASN A 325 8.66 3.92 -19.23
N ASN A 326 9.32 2.80 -19.07
CA ASN A 326 10.53 2.65 -18.27
C ASN A 326 11.65 2.17 -19.19
N LEU A 327 12.66 2.99 -19.34
CA LEU A 327 13.81 2.74 -20.18
C LEU A 327 15.07 2.59 -19.33
N ARG A 328 15.67 1.41 -19.35
CA ARG A 328 17.02 1.16 -18.81
C ARG A 328 18.02 1.15 -19.94
N LYS A 329 18.91 2.13 -19.93
CA LYS A 329 20.02 2.25 -20.87
C LYS A 329 21.33 2.11 -20.13
N ASP A 330 22.37 1.77 -20.88
CA ASP A 330 23.75 1.73 -20.39
C ASP A 330 23.82 0.97 -19.05
N THR A 331 23.13 -0.17 -19.01
CA THR A 331 23.16 -1.06 -17.87
C THR A 331 24.30 -2.05 -18.09
N TYR A 332 25.20 -2.11 -17.12
CA TYR A 332 26.34 -3.01 -17.12
C TYR A 332 26.32 -3.87 -15.87
N GLY A 333 26.34 -5.17 -16.07
CA GLY A 333 26.69 -6.16 -15.06
C GLY A 333 28.11 -6.62 -15.29
N THR A 334 28.95 -6.58 -14.28
CA THR A 334 30.27 -7.23 -14.30
C THR A 334 30.32 -8.26 -13.21
N SER A 335 30.88 -9.43 -13.52
CA SER A 335 31.07 -10.50 -12.54
C SER A 335 32.50 -11.04 -12.69
N LEU A 336 33.19 -11.17 -11.55
CA LEU A 336 34.40 -11.95 -11.40
C LEU A 336 34.04 -13.18 -10.57
N THR A 337 34.27 -14.36 -11.11
CA THR A 337 34.07 -15.64 -10.41
C THR A 337 35.41 -16.34 -10.28
N GLU A 338 35.93 -16.49 -9.07
CA GLU A 338 37.09 -17.29 -8.77
C GLU A 338 36.67 -18.71 -8.39
N ILE A 339 37.42 -19.71 -8.90
CA ILE A 339 37.09 -21.13 -8.74
C ILE A 339 38.19 -21.82 -7.96
N TYR A 340 37.81 -22.51 -6.89
CA TYR A 340 38.75 -23.25 -6.04
C TYR A 340 38.33 -24.72 -5.99
N ASN A 341 39.23 -25.61 -6.31
CA ASN A 341 39.01 -27.05 -6.19
C ASN A 341 39.75 -27.59 -4.95
N LYS A 342 38.99 -28.06 -3.96
CA LYS A 342 39.56 -28.53 -2.66
C LYS A 342 40.49 -27.49 -2.01
N GLY A 343 40.15 -26.23 -2.12
CA GLY A 343 40.91 -25.10 -1.57
C GLY A 343 42.08 -24.59 -2.41
N ASN A 344 42.39 -25.23 -3.56
CA ASN A 344 43.40 -24.75 -4.49
C ASN A 344 42.76 -23.95 -5.61
N TYR A 345 43.33 -22.77 -5.91
CA TYR A 345 42.88 -21.94 -7.02
C TYR A 345 43.00 -22.71 -8.35
N SER A 346 41.86 -22.77 -9.08
CA SER A 346 41.73 -23.53 -10.32
C SER A 346 41.58 -22.62 -11.55
N GLY A 347 41.17 -21.37 -11.34
CA GLY A 347 40.97 -20.40 -12.41
C GLY A 347 39.91 -19.38 -12.09
N LYS A 348 39.62 -18.53 -13.06
CA LYS A 348 38.53 -17.50 -12.90
C LYS A 348 37.77 -17.29 -14.20
N ILE A 349 36.55 -16.76 -14.05
CA ILE A 349 35.73 -16.29 -15.14
C ILE A 349 35.47 -14.79 -14.93
N PHE A 350 35.78 -13.99 -15.93
CA PHE A 350 35.37 -12.59 -15.97
C PHE A 350 34.19 -12.45 -16.96
N ALA A 351 33.09 -11.86 -16.49
CA ALA A 351 31.90 -11.66 -17.32
C ALA A 351 31.53 -10.16 -17.35
N ASN A 352 31.17 -9.67 -18.54
CA ASN A 352 30.60 -8.35 -18.76
C ASN A 352 29.27 -8.50 -19.49
N THR A 353 28.20 -7.95 -18.91
CA THR A 353 26.83 -8.12 -19.42
C THR A 353 26.18 -6.74 -19.64
N PRO A 354 26.44 -6.07 -20.77
CA PRO A 354 25.66 -4.89 -21.15
C PRO A 354 24.22 -5.28 -21.49
N MET A 355 23.28 -4.49 -20.99
CA MET A 355 21.83 -4.74 -21.11
C MET A 355 21.09 -3.45 -21.48
N ARG A 356 20.09 -3.58 -22.32
CA ARG A 356 19.07 -2.57 -22.59
C ARG A 356 17.70 -3.18 -22.36
N ASP A 357 16.84 -2.47 -21.64
CA ASP A 357 15.51 -2.95 -21.29
C ASP A 357 14.49 -1.80 -21.42
N VAL A 358 13.37 -2.05 -22.08
CA VAL A 358 12.28 -1.09 -22.34
C VAL A 358 10.97 -1.73 -21.95
N SER A 359 10.41 -1.27 -20.83
CA SER A 359 9.09 -1.71 -20.36
C SER A 359 8.04 -0.64 -20.63
N ARG A 360 6.89 -1.03 -21.19
CA ARG A 360 5.72 -0.18 -21.42
C ARG A 360 4.49 -0.81 -20.79
N ASN A 361 3.63 0.03 -20.25
CA ASN A 361 2.33 -0.40 -19.73
C ASN A 361 1.29 0.67 -20.03
N ASP A 362 0.29 0.31 -20.82
CA ASP A 362 -0.82 1.16 -21.21
C ASP A 362 -2.12 0.59 -20.62
N LEU A 363 -2.79 1.33 -19.76
CA LEU A 363 -4.03 0.95 -19.10
C LEU A 363 -5.15 1.91 -19.47
N PHE A 364 -6.21 1.40 -20.05
CA PHE A 364 -7.48 2.09 -20.34
C PHE A 364 -8.55 1.60 -19.39
N ASN A 365 -9.31 2.53 -18.82
CA ASN A 365 -10.39 2.20 -17.92
C ASN A 365 -11.64 3.01 -18.23
N LEU A 366 -12.77 2.34 -18.15
CA LEU A 366 -14.12 2.89 -18.21
C LEU A 366 -14.86 2.55 -16.91
N ASN A 367 -15.43 3.57 -16.26
CA ASN A 367 -16.30 3.41 -15.10
C ASN A 367 -17.65 4.05 -15.37
N TYR A 368 -18.71 3.31 -15.14
CA TYR A 368 -20.06 3.82 -15.15
C TYR A 368 -20.77 3.49 -13.84
N VAL A 369 -21.39 4.49 -13.21
CA VAL A 369 -22.13 4.34 -11.96
C VAL A 369 -23.54 4.89 -12.15
N TRP A 370 -24.51 4.05 -11.90
CA TRP A 370 -25.92 4.42 -11.89
C TRP A 370 -26.49 4.28 -10.47
N LYS A 371 -26.84 5.42 -9.89
CA LYS A 371 -27.61 5.50 -8.63
C LYS A 371 -29.09 5.36 -8.99
N ILE A 372 -29.65 4.17 -8.81
CA ILE A 372 -31.00 3.84 -9.24
C ILE A 372 -32.03 4.61 -8.42
N ASP A 373 -31.80 4.72 -7.10
CA ASP A 373 -32.64 5.46 -6.18
C ASP A 373 -31.84 6.27 -5.14
N SER A 374 -32.56 7.01 -4.30
CA SER A 374 -32.00 7.75 -3.14
C SER A 374 -31.78 6.87 -1.90
N LEU A 375 -32.28 5.62 -1.92
CA LEU A 375 -32.23 4.68 -0.79
C LEU A 375 -30.96 3.83 -0.80
N GLY A 376 -30.10 3.98 -1.82
CA GLY A 376 -28.80 3.32 -1.91
C GLY A 376 -28.76 2.10 -2.84
N GLN A 377 -29.67 2.02 -3.82
CA GLN A 377 -29.51 1.09 -4.94
C GLN A 377 -28.52 1.68 -5.94
N VAL A 378 -27.44 0.94 -6.21
CA VAL A 378 -26.36 1.39 -7.11
C VAL A 378 -25.96 0.23 -8.02
N LEU A 379 -25.85 0.52 -9.32
CA LEU A 379 -25.27 -0.37 -10.31
C LEU A 379 -23.95 0.24 -10.79
N LYS A 380 -22.88 -0.56 -10.83
CA LYS A 380 -21.56 -0.14 -11.27
C LYS A 380 -21.07 -1.06 -12.36
N LEU A 381 -20.59 -0.49 -13.44
CA LEU A 381 -19.90 -1.21 -14.52
C LEU A 381 -18.46 -0.67 -14.61
N VAL A 382 -17.51 -1.57 -14.56
CA VAL A 382 -16.08 -1.26 -14.77
C VAL A 382 -15.57 -2.11 -15.91
N ALA A 383 -14.90 -1.50 -16.87
CA ALA A 383 -14.22 -2.21 -17.96
C ALA A 383 -12.77 -1.71 -18.06
N ASP A 384 -11.84 -2.65 -18.11
CA ASP A 384 -10.40 -2.40 -18.18
C ASP A 384 -9.80 -3.10 -19.39
N TYR A 385 -8.87 -2.41 -20.05
CA TYR A 385 -7.95 -2.99 -21.01
C TYR A 385 -6.52 -2.58 -20.62
N SER A 386 -5.59 -3.55 -20.57
CA SER A 386 -4.19 -3.30 -20.31
C SER A 386 -3.32 -4.00 -21.35
N ASP A 387 -2.34 -3.27 -21.89
CA ASP A 387 -1.28 -3.76 -22.76
C ASP A 387 0.07 -3.53 -22.07
N VAL A 388 0.76 -4.61 -21.73
CA VAL A 388 2.07 -4.58 -21.10
C VAL A 388 3.07 -5.21 -22.06
N SER A 389 4.17 -4.52 -22.32
CA SER A 389 5.29 -5.06 -23.10
C SER A 389 6.61 -4.81 -22.38
N ASP A 390 7.52 -5.75 -22.53
CA ASP A 390 8.90 -5.69 -22.01
C ASP A 390 9.84 -6.22 -23.08
N ASP A 391 10.72 -5.34 -23.61
CA ASP A 391 11.72 -5.68 -24.63
C ASP A 391 13.10 -5.60 -23.98
N CYS A 392 13.78 -6.73 -23.84
CA CYS A 392 15.12 -6.80 -23.24
C CYS A 392 16.13 -7.37 -24.23
N GLN A 393 17.28 -6.70 -24.32
CA GLN A 393 18.44 -7.16 -25.06
C GLN A 393 19.65 -7.22 -24.14
N SER A 394 20.29 -8.38 -24.05
CA SER A 394 21.47 -8.63 -23.21
C SER A 394 22.58 -9.27 -24.02
N TYR A 395 23.78 -8.83 -23.79
CA TYR A 395 25.00 -9.44 -24.30
C TYR A 395 25.78 -10.01 -23.14
N TYR A 396 26.42 -11.13 -23.34
CA TYR A 396 27.27 -11.81 -22.37
C TYR A 396 28.66 -12.00 -23.01
N TYR A 397 29.65 -11.33 -22.44
CA TYR A 397 31.06 -11.47 -22.85
C TYR A 397 31.80 -12.13 -21.70
N ASN A 398 32.20 -13.41 -21.88
CA ASN A 398 32.80 -14.20 -20.84
C ASN A 398 34.21 -14.59 -21.25
N GLU A 399 35.18 -14.37 -20.35
CA GLU A 399 36.59 -14.71 -20.49
C GLU A 399 36.97 -15.72 -19.41
N TYR A 400 37.57 -16.83 -19.83
CA TYR A 400 37.95 -17.93 -18.95
C TYR A 400 39.49 -17.97 -18.80
N PHE A 401 39.94 -18.09 -17.57
CA PHE A 401 41.35 -18.12 -17.23
C PHE A 401 41.66 -19.39 -16.43
N ASN A 402 42.81 -20.00 -16.69
CA ASN A 402 43.33 -21.14 -15.95
C ASN A 402 43.95 -20.71 -14.59
N SER A 403 44.53 -21.68 -13.87
CA SER A 403 45.19 -21.45 -12.58
C SER A 403 46.47 -20.57 -12.63
N LEU A 404 47.00 -20.33 -13.82
CA LEU A 404 48.16 -19.47 -14.09
C LEU A 404 47.73 -18.07 -14.57
N ASP A 405 46.41 -17.78 -14.56
CA ASP A 405 45.82 -16.55 -15.09
C ASP A 405 46.02 -16.35 -16.61
N GLU A 406 46.22 -17.43 -17.33
CA GLU A 406 46.26 -17.42 -18.79
C GLU A 406 44.85 -17.55 -19.36
N LEU A 407 44.53 -16.74 -20.37
CA LEU A 407 43.25 -16.80 -21.07
C LEU A 407 43.13 -18.12 -21.84
N THR A 408 42.13 -18.92 -21.52
CA THR A 408 41.88 -20.24 -22.15
C THR A 408 40.73 -20.22 -23.12
N ASP A 409 39.71 -19.40 -22.89
CA ASP A 409 38.54 -19.32 -23.77
C ASP A 409 37.82 -17.95 -23.67
N GLN A 410 37.09 -17.60 -24.74
CA GLN A 410 36.21 -16.41 -24.82
C GLN A 410 34.88 -16.82 -25.46
N ILE A 411 33.80 -16.70 -24.70
CA ILE A 411 32.47 -17.03 -25.18
C ILE A 411 31.61 -15.76 -25.18
N SER A 412 31.05 -15.45 -26.33
CA SER A 412 30.10 -14.33 -26.48
C SER A 412 28.72 -14.86 -26.86
N LYS A 413 27.72 -14.43 -26.09
CA LYS A 413 26.31 -14.79 -26.27
C LYS A 413 25.47 -13.52 -26.38
N LYS A 414 24.33 -13.60 -27.05
CA LYS A 414 23.33 -12.54 -27.10
C LYS A 414 21.97 -13.15 -26.82
N GLN A 415 21.18 -12.47 -26.00
CA GLN A 415 19.81 -12.84 -25.71
C GLN A 415 18.89 -11.63 -25.99
N ASP A 416 17.91 -11.84 -26.84
CA ASP A 416 16.81 -10.92 -27.10
C ASP A 416 15.53 -11.53 -26.53
N SER A 417 14.74 -10.77 -25.81
CA SER A 417 13.44 -11.20 -25.30
C SER A 417 12.37 -10.14 -25.51
N ASP A 418 11.19 -10.58 -25.87
CA ASP A 418 9.99 -9.77 -26.06
C ASP A 418 8.84 -10.43 -25.29
N GLU A 419 8.32 -9.71 -24.32
CA GLU A 419 7.15 -10.09 -23.53
C GLU A 419 5.97 -9.19 -23.87
N LYS A 420 4.82 -9.78 -24.15
CA LYS A 420 3.57 -9.06 -24.34
C LYS A 420 2.42 -9.69 -23.54
N ILE A 421 1.79 -8.90 -22.66
CA ILE A 421 0.65 -9.31 -21.85
C ILE A 421 -0.54 -8.38 -22.13
N MET A 422 -1.63 -8.93 -22.63
CA MET A 422 -2.89 -8.22 -22.84
C MET A 422 -3.93 -8.71 -21.83
N ILE A 423 -4.54 -7.78 -21.10
CA ILE A 423 -5.54 -8.08 -20.08
C ILE A 423 -6.85 -7.35 -20.42
N TYR A 424 -7.94 -8.09 -20.49
CA TYR A 424 -9.30 -7.59 -20.60
C TYR A 424 -10.06 -7.95 -19.32
N SER A 425 -10.77 -7.03 -18.73
CA SER A 425 -11.58 -7.29 -17.55
C SER A 425 -12.86 -6.46 -17.57
N THR A 426 -13.98 -7.08 -17.22
CA THR A 426 -15.26 -6.40 -17.06
C THR A 426 -15.90 -6.89 -15.77
N GLN A 427 -16.40 -5.95 -14.95
CA GLN A 427 -17.08 -6.24 -13.70
C GLN A 427 -18.38 -5.45 -13.60
N LEU A 428 -19.45 -6.11 -13.18
CA LEU A 428 -20.75 -5.53 -12.91
C LEU A 428 -21.11 -5.78 -11.45
N ASP A 429 -21.31 -4.72 -10.67
CA ASP A 429 -21.64 -4.78 -9.25
C ASP A 429 -23.01 -4.13 -9.01
N TYR A 430 -23.83 -4.78 -8.19
CA TYR A 430 -25.11 -4.28 -7.73
C TYR A 430 -25.15 -4.26 -6.21
N GLU A 431 -25.56 -3.13 -5.64
CA GLU A 431 -25.67 -2.92 -4.21
C GLU A 431 -27.09 -2.44 -3.87
N LYS A 432 -27.65 -2.97 -2.77
CA LYS A 432 -28.96 -2.58 -2.28
C LYS A 432 -29.02 -2.56 -0.77
N LYS A 433 -29.54 -1.48 -0.20
CA LYS A 433 -29.97 -1.43 1.19
C LYS A 433 -31.42 -1.93 1.28
N ILE A 434 -31.64 -2.99 2.05
CA ILE A 434 -33.00 -3.49 2.32
C ILE A 434 -33.65 -2.58 3.36
N ASN A 435 -32.88 -2.20 4.39
CA ASN A 435 -33.26 -1.25 5.42
C ASN A 435 -32.00 -0.65 6.07
N GLN A 436 -32.14 0.10 7.15
CA GLN A 436 -30.99 0.70 7.87
C GLN A 436 -30.08 -0.33 8.55
N ILE A 437 -30.47 -1.59 8.66
CA ILE A 437 -29.75 -2.65 9.37
C ILE A 437 -29.11 -3.63 8.38
N ILE A 438 -29.79 -3.92 7.26
CA ILE A 438 -29.40 -4.98 6.32
C ILE A 438 -29.16 -4.37 4.93
N SER A 439 -28.02 -4.70 4.36
CA SER A 439 -27.71 -4.46 2.95
C SER A 439 -27.07 -5.69 2.32
N TYR A 440 -27.14 -5.80 1.00
CA TYR A 440 -26.39 -6.81 0.27
C TYR A 440 -25.76 -6.22 -0.97
N SER A 441 -24.68 -6.86 -1.41
CA SER A 441 -24.02 -6.60 -2.67
C SER A 441 -23.76 -7.89 -3.41
N THR A 442 -23.89 -7.86 -4.73
CA THR A 442 -23.60 -8.98 -5.62
C THR A 442 -22.91 -8.47 -6.87
N GLY A 443 -22.13 -9.31 -7.51
CA GLY A 443 -21.47 -8.92 -8.75
C GLY A 443 -20.97 -10.10 -9.54
N LEU A 444 -20.72 -9.80 -10.83
CA LEU A 444 -20.15 -10.71 -11.81
C LEU A 444 -18.89 -10.08 -12.39
N LYS A 445 -17.87 -10.90 -12.63
CA LYS A 445 -16.63 -10.47 -13.25
C LYS A 445 -16.17 -11.48 -14.27
N TYR A 446 -15.75 -10.98 -15.43
CA TYR A 446 -15.02 -11.73 -16.44
C TYR A 446 -13.64 -11.11 -16.63
N SER A 447 -12.62 -11.93 -16.76
CA SER A 447 -11.29 -11.47 -17.16
C SER A 447 -10.60 -12.46 -18.08
N LYS A 448 -9.86 -11.94 -19.05
CA LYS A 448 -9.07 -12.69 -20.02
C LYS A 448 -7.66 -12.13 -20.09
N VAL A 449 -6.69 -12.98 -19.93
CA VAL A 449 -5.27 -12.65 -20.07
C VAL A 449 -4.68 -13.44 -21.22
N LYS A 450 -3.94 -12.77 -22.09
CA LYS A 450 -3.15 -13.36 -23.15
C LYS A 450 -1.71 -12.93 -22.97
N THR A 451 -0.84 -13.88 -22.77
CA THR A 451 0.58 -13.63 -22.62
C THR A 451 1.35 -14.30 -23.76
N LYS A 452 2.32 -13.60 -24.30
CA LYS A 452 3.22 -14.09 -25.31
C LYS A 452 4.65 -13.72 -24.91
N TYR A 453 5.49 -14.74 -24.78
CA TYR A 453 6.92 -14.60 -24.51
C TYR A 453 7.69 -15.14 -25.72
N ARG A 454 8.66 -14.38 -26.21
CA ARG A 454 9.58 -14.79 -27.27
C ARG A 454 10.99 -14.58 -26.78
N TYR A 455 11.80 -15.58 -26.92
CA TYR A 455 13.21 -15.59 -26.58
C TYR A 455 14.01 -16.03 -27.76
N TRP A 456 15.01 -15.25 -28.11
CA TRP A 456 15.99 -15.59 -29.12
C TRP A 456 17.36 -15.59 -28.45
N PHE A 457 18.04 -16.71 -28.58
CA PHE A 457 19.36 -16.92 -28.05
C PHE A 457 20.36 -17.11 -29.21
N PHE A 458 21.47 -16.40 -29.14
CA PHE A 458 22.48 -16.42 -30.19
C PHE A 458 23.84 -16.72 -29.58
N LEU A 459 24.59 -17.58 -30.23
CA LEU A 459 26.00 -17.83 -29.97
C LEU A 459 26.83 -17.10 -31.02
N LYS A 460 27.94 -16.51 -30.60
CA LYS A 460 28.89 -15.91 -31.53
C LYS A 460 29.75 -17.00 -32.14
N ASN A 461 29.74 -17.11 -33.45
CA ASN A 461 30.53 -18.10 -34.20
C ASN A 461 31.92 -17.54 -34.49
N GLU A 462 32.96 -18.24 -34.10
CA GLU A 462 34.33 -17.97 -34.53
C GLU A 462 34.65 -18.90 -35.75
N PRO A 463 35.20 -18.39 -36.86
CA PRO A 463 35.87 -17.13 -37.08
C PRO A 463 35.01 -16.00 -37.70
N SER A 464 33.74 -16.25 -38.08
CA SER A 464 32.91 -15.26 -38.79
C SER A 464 32.56 -14.02 -37.94
N LYS A 465 32.67 -14.12 -36.63
CA LYS A 465 32.26 -13.10 -35.65
C LYS A 465 30.75 -12.73 -35.67
N ASP A 466 29.93 -13.49 -36.39
CA ASP A 466 28.49 -13.30 -36.47
C ASP A 466 27.77 -14.01 -35.32
N TYR A 467 26.65 -13.45 -34.90
CA TYR A 467 25.76 -14.09 -33.93
C TYR A 467 24.79 -15.02 -34.67
N VAL A 468 24.90 -16.32 -34.40
CA VAL A 468 24.06 -17.38 -35.01
C VAL A 468 22.99 -17.80 -33.98
N LEU A 469 21.75 -17.88 -34.44
CA LEU A 469 20.63 -18.33 -33.62
C LEU A 469 20.84 -19.76 -33.13
N ASP A 470 20.66 -19.95 -31.83
CA ASP A 470 20.59 -21.28 -31.20
C ASP A 470 19.14 -21.71 -31.06
N ASP A 471 18.67 -22.57 -31.97
CA ASP A 471 17.29 -23.04 -31.98
C ASP A 471 16.91 -23.88 -30.75
N GLN A 472 17.89 -24.49 -30.06
CA GLN A 472 17.63 -25.30 -28.87
C GLN A 472 17.36 -24.43 -27.61
N GLN A 473 17.89 -23.21 -27.60
CA GLN A 473 17.74 -22.27 -26.53
C GLN A 473 16.75 -21.12 -26.88
N THR A 474 16.21 -21.15 -28.08
CA THR A 474 15.17 -20.19 -28.53
C THR A 474 13.79 -20.79 -28.34
N ASP A 475 12.79 -19.96 -27.93
CA ASP A 475 11.41 -20.46 -27.81
C ASP A 475 10.35 -19.34 -27.91
N ASN A 476 9.10 -19.74 -28.07
CA ASN A 476 7.92 -18.92 -28.07
C ASN A 476 6.86 -19.59 -27.19
N PHE A 477 6.66 -19.00 -26.01
CA PHE A 477 5.68 -19.48 -25.05
C PHE A 477 4.44 -18.61 -25.08
N GLN A 478 3.27 -19.23 -25.14
CA GLN A 478 1.97 -18.57 -25.08
C GLN A 478 1.19 -19.08 -23.88
N TYR A 479 0.65 -18.15 -23.09
CA TYR A 479 -0.20 -18.48 -21.95
C TYR A 479 -1.49 -17.67 -22.02
N ASN A 480 -2.61 -18.38 -21.91
CA ASN A 480 -3.95 -17.81 -21.89
C ASN A 480 -4.65 -18.20 -20.59
N GLU A 481 -5.29 -17.24 -19.95
CA GLU A 481 -6.11 -17.45 -18.77
C GLU A 481 -7.47 -16.76 -18.96
N GLU A 482 -8.56 -17.50 -18.71
CA GLU A 482 -9.89 -16.93 -18.63
C GLU A 482 -10.48 -17.21 -17.26
N ARG A 483 -11.12 -16.21 -16.67
CA ARG A 483 -11.73 -16.31 -15.34
C ARG A 483 -13.13 -15.73 -15.34
N TYR A 484 -14.06 -16.51 -14.79
CA TYR A 484 -15.43 -16.14 -14.53
C TYR A 484 -15.63 -16.15 -13.02
N ALA A 485 -16.11 -15.05 -12.46
CA ALA A 485 -16.32 -14.94 -11.02
C ALA A 485 -17.69 -14.35 -10.71
N GLY A 486 -18.31 -14.86 -9.66
CA GLY A 486 -19.53 -14.31 -9.08
C GLY A 486 -19.41 -14.23 -7.57
N TYR A 487 -19.99 -13.20 -6.95
CA TYR A 487 -20.00 -13.06 -5.51
C TYR A 487 -21.32 -12.54 -4.97
N ILE A 488 -21.56 -12.81 -3.70
CA ILE A 488 -22.64 -12.24 -2.90
C ILE A 488 -22.12 -11.93 -1.50
N ASN A 489 -22.46 -10.75 -0.97
CA ASN A 489 -22.19 -10.34 0.39
C ASN A 489 -23.45 -9.86 1.07
N PHE A 490 -23.64 -10.22 2.33
CA PHE A 490 -24.68 -9.71 3.22
C PHE A 490 -24.04 -8.94 4.36
N ASN A 491 -24.53 -7.72 4.60
CA ASN A 491 -24.08 -6.86 5.69
C ASN A 491 -25.25 -6.69 6.67
N TYR A 492 -24.94 -6.87 7.94
CA TYR A 492 -25.84 -6.62 9.07
C TYR A 492 -25.17 -5.64 10.02
N LYS A 493 -25.86 -4.54 10.38
CA LYS A 493 -25.35 -3.55 11.31
C LYS A 493 -26.44 -3.11 12.26
N ARG A 494 -26.30 -3.41 13.55
CA ARG A 494 -27.23 -3.00 14.61
C ARG A 494 -26.43 -2.69 15.86
N LYS A 495 -26.67 -1.53 16.49
CA LYS A 495 -26.03 -0.97 17.71
C LYS A 495 -24.68 -1.61 18.15
N LYS A 496 -24.71 -2.85 18.67
CA LYS A 496 -23.54 -3.57 19.21
C LYS A 496 -22.90 -4.58 18.24
N VAL A 497 -23.60 -4.95 17.17
CA VAL A 497 -23.16 -6.00 16.26
C VAL A 497 -23.06 -5.48 14.82
N GLU A 498 -21.93 -5.70 14.22
CA GLU A 498 -21.72 -5.51 12.79
C GLU A 498 -21.17 -6.83 12.21
N ALA A 499 -21.85 -7.40 11.22
CA ALA A 499 -21.46 -8.64 10.58
C ALA A 499 -21.47 -8.49 9.05
N ASN A 500 -20.52 -9.12 8.40
CA ASN A 500 -20.48 -9.31 6.95
C ASN A 500 -20.24 -10.78 6.68
N CYS A 501 -21.07 -11.39 5.83
CA CYS A 501 -20.90 -12.75 5.34
C CYS A 501 -20.94 -12.73 3.81
N GLY A 502 -19.91 -13.28 3.19
CA GLY A 502 -19.79 -13.30 1.76
C GLY A 502 -19.27 -14.62 1.21
N LEU A 503 -19.66 -14.92 0.00
CA LEU A 503 -19.15 -16.05 -0.76
C LEU A 503 -18.82 -15.58 -2.17
N ARG A 504 -17.64 -15.97 -2.65
CA ARG A 504 -17.18 -15.76 -4.03
C ARG A 504 -16.87 -17.11 -4.66
N ALA A 505 -17.31 -17.31 -5.88
CA ALA A 505 -16.97 -18.46 -6.71
C ALA A 505 -16.15 -17.97 -7.91
N GLU A 506 -15.04 -18.66 -8.22
CA GLU A 506 -14.21 -18.36 -9.38
C GLU A 506 -13.96 -19.63 -10.18
N TYR A 507 -14.35 -19.63 -11.46
CA TYR A 507 -14.00 -20.64 -12.44
C TYR A 507 -12.88 -20.11 -13.33
N THR A 508 -11.74 -20.79 -13.32
CA THR A 508 -10.53 -20.38 -14.05
C THR A 508 -10.14 -21.48 -15.04
N THR A 509 -9.86 -21.08 -16.26
CA THR A 509 -9.27 -21.95 -17.29
C THR A 509 -7.91 -21.37 -17.67
N THR A 510 -6.90 -22.22 -17.76
CA THR A 510 -5.54 -21.84 -18.14
C THR A 510 -5.02 -22.75 -19.26
N LYS A 511 -4.26 -22.17 -20.19
CA LYS A 511 -3.61 -22.91 -21.27
C LYS A 511 -2.24 -22.32 -21.58
N GLY A 512 -1.19 -23.06 -21.29
CA GLY A 512 0.19 -22.77 -21.64
C GLY A 512 0.66 -23.65 -22.79
N VAL A 513 1.33 -23.10 -23.79
CA VAL A 513 1.90 -23.80 -24.93
C VAL A 513 3.31 -23.26 -25.20
N SER A 514 4.32 -24.11 -25.11
CA SER A 514 5.67 -23.87 -25.63
C SER A 514 5.75 -24.45 -27.03
N LEU A 515 6.05 -23.62 -28.01
CA LEU A 515 6.05 -24.05 -29.43
C LEU A 515 7.30 -24.84 -29.79
N VAL A 516 8.44 -24.58 -29.14
CA VAL A 516 9.70 -25.27 -29.41
C VAL A 516 9.80 -26.57 -28.63
N MET A 517 9.47 -26.56 -27.34
CA MET A 517 9.46 -27.78 -26.53
C MET A 517 8.26 -28.68 -26.82
N ASN A 518 7.29 -28.21 -27.64
CA ASN A 518 6.03 -28.90 -27.93
C ASN A 518 5.26 -29.36 -26.66
N GLU A 519 5.41 -28.58 -25.61
CA GLU A 519 4.74 -28.84 -24.32
C GLU A 519 3.44 -28.04 -24.23
N LYS A 520 2.37 -28.69 -23.77
CA LYS A 520 1.07 -28.11 -23.53
C LYS A 520 0.63 -28.42 -22.11
N ASN A 521 0.25 -27.38 -21.37
CA ASN A 521 -0.34 -27.50 -20.03
C ASN A 521 -1.71 -26.81 -20.01
N GLU A 522 -2.75 -27.53 -19.59
CA GLU A 522 -4.11 -27.00 -19.42
C GLU A 522 -4.63 -27.35 -18.02
N ASP A 523 -5.27 -26.40 -17.37
CA ASP A 523 -5.95 -26.61 -16.08
C ASP A 523 -7.28 -25.87 -16.05
N ASN A 524 -8.30 -26.51 -15.45
CA ASN A 524 -9.63 -25.96 -15.28
C ASN A 524 -10.08 -26.23 -13.85
N ASN A 525 -10.43 -25.17 -13.10
CA ASN A 525 -10.83 -25.37 -11.74
C ASN A 525 -11.88 -24.37 -11.27
N LEU A 526 -12.82 -24.86 -10.45
CA LEU A 526 -13.78 -24.05 -9.71
C LEU A 526 -13.33 -23.97 -8.25
N LYS A 527 -13.24 -22.76 -7.69
CA LYS A 527 -12.89 -22.55 -6.28
C LYS A 527 -13.85 -21.61 -5.60
N LEU A 528 -14.13 -21.88 -4.33
CA LEU A 528 -15.00 -21.10 -3.48
C LEU A 528 -14.19 -20.37 -2.42
N PHE A 529 -14.52 -19.10 -2.20
CA PHE A 529 -13.83 -18.21 -1.28
C PHE A 529 -14.84 -17.59 -0.31
N PRO A 530 -15.13 -18.25 0.80
CA PRO A 530 -15.95 -17.67 1.87
C PRO A 530 -15.18 -16.56 2.59
N SER A 531 -15.92 -15.55 3.06
CA SER A 531 -15.41 -14.55 3.99
C SER A 531 -16.46 -14.19 5.01
N THR A 532 -16.08 -14.09 6.27
CA THR A 532 -16.96 -13.70 7.37
C THR A 532 -16.23 -12.75 8.28
N PHE A 533 -16.91 -11.68 8.63
CA PHE A 533 -16.45 -10.66 9.57
C PHE A 533 -17.56 -10.44 10.61
N LEU A 534 -17.20 -10.44 11.88
CA LEU A 534 -18.09 -10.18 13.00
C LEU A 534 -17.44 -9.20 13.96
N ARG A 535 -18.04 -8.05 14.18
CA ARG A 535 -17.67 -7.11 15.22
C ARG A 535 -18.73 -7.10 16.31
N TYR A 536 -18.33 -7.21 17.55
CA TYR A 536 -19.16 -7.05 18.72
C TYR A 536 -18.61 -5.93 19.61
N ASN A 537 -19.35 -4.83 19.75
CA ASN A 537 -19.03 -3.76 20.68
C ASN A 537 -19.58 -4.12 22.06
N ILE A 538 -18.70 -4.49 23.00
CA ILE A 538 -19.06 -4.78 24.37
C ILE A 538 -19.67 -3.53 25.00
N ASN A 539 -18.98 -2.39 24.82
CA ASN A 539 -19.40 -1.04 25.14
C ASN A 539 -18.70 -0.05 24.17
N ASP A 540 -18.79 1.26 24.42
CA ASP A 540 -18.20 2.30 23.57
C ASP A 540 -16.68 2.26 23.53
N ASN A 541 -16.03 1.70 24.55
CA ASN A 541 -14.57 1.62 24.66
C ASN A 541 -13.99 0.24 24.29
N HIS A 542 -14.79 -0.81 24.32
CA HIS A 542 -14.32 -2.19 24.16
C HIS A 542 -15.06 -2.90 23.06
N GLY A 543 -14.31 -3.45 22.09
CA GLY A 543 -14.85 -4.23 20.99
C GLY A 543 -14.03 -5.48 20.69
N LEU A 544 -14.70 -6.48 20.16
CA LEU A 544 -14.09 -7.70 19.64
C LEU A 544 -14.42 -7.82 18.15
N ILE A 545 -13.43 -8.27 17.37
CA ILE A 545 -13.59 -8.51 15.94
C ILE A 545 -13.10 -9.93 15.65
N PHE A 546 -13.89 -10.71 14.94
CA PHE A 546 -13.53 -12.02 14.40
C PHE A 546 -13.59 -11.99 12.89
N TYR A 547 -12.59 -12.56 12.23
CA TYR A 547 -12.54 -12.71 10.80
C TYR A 547 -12.14 -14.13 10.42
N TYR A 548 -12.81 -14.66 9.40
CA TYR A 548 -12.41 -15.84 8.66
C TYR A 548 -12.51 -15.55 7.16
N GLY A 549 -11.52 -15.97 6.38
CA GLY A 549 -11.57 -15.83 4.93
C GLY A 549 -10.61 -16.75 4.21
N ALA A 550 -11.00 -17.19 3.02
CA ALA A 550 -10.15 -17.94 2.10
C ALA A 550 -9.67 -17.06 0.95
N ARG A 551 -8.39 -17.17 0.60
CA ARG A 551 -7.73 -16.39 -0.46
C ARG A 551 -6.91 -17.30 -1.37
N ILE A 552 -6.61 -16.84 -2.57
CA ILE A 552 -5.76 -17.56 -3.54
C ILE A 552 -4.53 -16.72 -3.90
N ASN A 553 -3.41 -17.39 -4.04
CA ASN A 553 -2.20 -16.86 -4.64
C ASN A 553 -1.94 -17.65 -5.93
N ARG A 554 -1.95 -16.96 -7.07
CA ARG A 554 -1.66 -17.55 -8.38
C ARG A 554 -0.19 -17.34 -8.72
N PRO A 555 0.44 -18.26 -9.48
CA PRO A 555 1.79 -18.03 -9.94
C PRO A 555 1.84 -16.82 -10.89
N ASP A 556 2.91 -16.05 -10.81
CA ASP A 556 3.19 -15.00 -11.80
C ASP A 556 3.38 -15.64 -13.18
N TYR A 557 3.00 -14.93 -14.23
CA TYR A 557 3.10 -15.44 -15.59
C TYR A 557 4.55 -15.79 -15.99
N SER A 558 5.52 -15.04 -15.46
CA SER A 558 6.95 -15.34 -15.66
C SER A 558 7.40 -16.63 -14.99
N PHE A 559 6.76 -17.09 -13.91
CA PHE A 559 7.12 -18.33 -13.20
C PHE A 559 6.63 -19.58 -13.94
N VAL A 560 5.56 -19.47 -14.72
CA VAL A 560 5.03 -20.60 -15.50
C VAL A 560 5.65 -20.74 -16.89
N ASN A 561 6.48 -19.79 -17.30
CA ASN A 561 7.22 -19.84 -18.55
C ASN A 561 8.41 -20.81 -18.43
N PRO A 562 8.49 -21.93 -19.16
CA PRO A 562 9.52 -22.97 -19.00
C PRO A 562 10.93 -22.56 -19.42
N PHE A 563 11.09 -21.33 -19.90
CA PHE A 563 12.35 -20.81 -20.42
C PHE A 563 13.52 -20.82 -19.46
N ILE A 564 14.71 -20.91 -20.05
CA ILE A 564 15.99 -20.69 -19.39
C ILE A 564 16.45 -19.27 -19.69
N CYS A 565 16.47 -18.41 -18.66
CA CYS A 565 17.03 -17.07 -18.72
C CYS A 565 18.41 -17.08 -18.06
N TYR A 566 19.45 -16.73 -18.79
CA TYR A 566 20.80 -16.59 -18.25
C TYR A 566 20.90 -15.33 -17.38
N LEU A 567 21.32 -15.50 -16.13
CA LEU A 567 21.64 -14.42 -15.20
C LEU A 567 23.15 -14.11 -15.27
N THR A 568 23.95 -15.16 -15.28
CA THR A 568 25.40 -15.16 -15.50
C THR A 568 25.77 -16.44 -16.25
N GLU A 569 27.03 -16.65 -16.57
CA GLU A 569 27.50 -17.89 -17.20
C GLU A 569 27.22 -19.17 -16.38
N LEU A 570 27.32 -19.03 -15.04
CA LEU A 570 27.12 -20.15 -14.11
C LEU A 570 25.76 -20.10 -13.40
N SER A 571 24.83 -19.25 -13.82
CA SER A 571 23.56 -19.08 -13.14
C SER A 571 22.43 -18.81 -14.12
N VAL A 572 21.39 -19.65 -14.06
CA VAL A 572 20.19 -19.52 -14.90
C VAL A 572 18.92 -19.51 -14.05
N LYS A 573 17.89 -18.86 -14.56
CA LYS A 573 16.54 -18.95 -14.04
C LYS A 573 15.67 -19.74 -15.01
N LYS A 574 14.94 -20.74 -14.49
CA LYS A 574 14.01 -21.58 -15.27
C LYS A 574 12.62 -21.53 -14.63
N GLY A 575 11.60 -21.24 -15.38
CA GLY A 575 10.23 -21.28 -14.88
C GLY A 575 9.69 -22.72 -14.77
N ASN A 576 8.50 -22.85 -14.17
CA ASN A 576 7.87 -24.16 -13.95
C ASN A 576 6.39 -24.08 -14.38
N PRO A 577 6.04 -24.62 -15.56
CA PRO A 577 4.67 -24.56 -16.08
C PRO A 577 3.65 -25.38 -15.27
N TYR A 578 4.12 -26.24 -14.36
CA TYR A 578 3.28 -27.12 -13.52
C TYR A 578 2.92 -26.50 -12.17
N LEU A 579 3.22 -25.24 -11.93
CA LEU A 579 2.86 -24.54 -10.71
C LEU A 579 1.33 -24.49 -10.51
N LYS A 580 0.88 -24.87 -9.32
CA LYS A 580 -0.53 -24.84 -8.94
C LYS A 580 -0.83 -23.68 -8.01
N PRO A 581 -1.99 -23.00 -8.17
CA PRO A 581 -2.37 -21.93 -7.26
C PRO A 581 -2.40 -22.38 -5.80
N SER A 582 -1.91 -21.53 -4.93
CA SER A 582 -1.86 -21.71 -3.48
C SER A 582 -3.12 -21.14 -2.82
N ILE A 583 -3.70 -21.85 -1.86
CA ILE A 583 -4.86 -21.39 -1.07
C ILE A 583 -4.42 -21.07 0.35
N MET A 584 -4.83 -19.90 0.84
CA MET A 584 -4.60 -19.46 2.22
C MET A 584 -5.93 -19.27 2.95
N ASN A 585 -6.09 -19.95 4.09
CA ASN A 585 -7.16 -19.71 5.04
C ASN A 585 -6.66 -18.82 6.16
N ILE A 586 -7.41 -17.78 6.49
CA ILE A 586 -7.06 -16.74 7.45
C ILE A 586 -8.07 -16.74 8.57
N VAL A 587 -7.60 -16.80 9.81
CA VAL A 587 -8.40 -16.63 11.03
C VAL A 587 -7.78 -15.50 11.84
N GLU A 588 -8.59 -14.53 12.28
CA GLU A 588 -8.12 -13.40 13.08
C GLU A 588 -9.13 -13.08 14.19
N ALA A 589 -8.62 -12.85 15.40
CA ALA A 589 -9.36 -12.31 16.52
C ALA A 589 -8.68 -11.01 16.96
N THR A 590 -9.41 -9.90 16.96
CA THR A 590 -8.88 -8.57 17.31
C THR A 590 -9.67 -8.00 18.49
N TYR A 591 -8.96 -7.57 19.53
CA TYR A 591 -9.50 -6.74 20.59
C TYR A 591 -9.25 -5.26 20.28
N VAL A 592 -10.29 -4.46 20.43
CA VAL A 592 -10.28 -3.02 20.18
C VAL A 592 -10.53 -2.26 21.48
N LEU A 593 -9.62 -1.38 21.86
CA LEU A 593 -9.73 -0.52 23.03
C LEU A 593 -9.90 0.94 22.59
N SER A 594 -10.95 1.60 23.11
CA SER A 594 -11.29 3.01 22.88
C SER A 594 -11.38 3.39 21.39
N ASN A 595 -11.76 2.41 20.51
CA ASN A 595 -11.75 2.55 19.05
C ASN A 595 -10.41 3.07 18.48
N ARG A 596 -9.33 2.97 19.23
CA ARG A 596 -8.02 3.56 18.94
C ARG A 596 -6.89 2.54 18.99
N TYR A 597 -6.86 1.62 19.95
CA TYR A 597 -5.80 0.62 20.12
C TYR A 597 -6.31 -0.74 19.65
N TYR A 598 -5.48 -1.46 18.90
CA TYR A 598 -5.86 -2.73 18.30
C TYR A 598 -4.83 -3.81 18.61
N PHE A 599 -5.30 -4.95 19.11
CA PHE A 599 -4.50 -6.11 19.46
C PHE A 599 -5.09 -7.33 18.78
N ALA A 600 -4.38 -7.90 17.82
CA ALA A 600 -4.87 -8.98 16.99
C ALA A 600 -4.04 -10.25 17.14
N LEU A 601 -4.70 -11.39 17.28
CA LEU A 601 -4.13 -12.71 17.08
C LEU A 601 -4.57 -13.23 15.72
N LYS A 602 -3.62 -13.62 14.88
CA LYS A 602 -3.85 -14.05 13.51
C LYS A 602 -3.16 -15.38 13.23
N ALA A 603 -3.89 -16.29 12.60
CA ALA A 603 -3.36 -17.53 12.06
C ALA A 603 -3.69 -17.64 10.57
N ASN A 604 -2.69 -17.94 9.75
CA ASN A 604 -2.86 -18.15 8.31
C ASN A 604 -2.33 -19.54 7.95
N PHE A 605 -3.11 -20.32 7.23
CA PHE A 605 -2.79 -21.67 6.80
C PHE A 605 -2.72 -21.69 5.27
N GLN A 606 -1.53 -21.74 4.71
CA GLN A 606 -1.30 -21.68 3.27
C GLN A 606 -0.84 -23.05 2.75
N ASN A 607 -1.63 -23.66 1.88
CA ASN A 607 -1.34 -24.92 1.22
C ASN A 607 -0.75 -24.67 -0.18
N LYS A 608 0.18 -25.52 -0.62
CA LYS A 608 0.86 -25.42 -1.92
C LYS A 608 1.51 -24.06 -2.13
N ALA A 609 2.12 -23.50 -1.08
CA ALA A 609 2.82 -22.23 -1.16
C ALA A 609 3.95 -22.28 -2.20
N PHE A 610 4.28 -21.14 -2.80
CA PHE A 610 5.41 -21.02 -3.70
C PHE A 610 6.69 -20.81 -2.92
N SER A 611 7.77 -21.48 -3.32
CA SER A 611 9.11 -21.24 -2.80
C SER A 611 10.11 -21.29 -3.93
N ASP A 612 11.09 -20.41 -3.85
CA ASP A 612 12.25 -20.50 -4.68
C ASP A 612 13.02 -21.78 -4.34
N TYR A 613 13.36 -22.54 -5.37
CA TYR A 613 14.15 -23.75 -5.29
C TYR A 613 15.38 -23.56 -6.14
N VAL A 614 16.54 -23.62 -5.50
CA VAL A 614 17.83 -23.45 -6.17
C VAL A 614 18.61 -24.75 -6.03
N TYR A 615 19.14 -25.22 -7.14
CA TYR A 615 19.96 -26.43 -7.20
C TYR A 615 21.08 -26.23 -8.23
N ARG A 616 22.04 -27.14 -8.22
CA ARG A 616 23.16 -27.11 -9.13
C ARG A 616 23.15 -28.39 -9.98
N GLU A 617 23.34 -28.22 -11.27
CA GLU A 617 23.43 -29.28 -12.24
C GLU A 617 24.61 -28.93 -13.17
N ASP A 618 25.53 -29.83 -13.28
CA ASP A 618 26.83 -29.64 -13.98
C ASP A 618 27.50 -28.33 -13.52
N ASP A 619 27.92 -27.63 -13.16
CA ASP A 619 28.47 -26.35 -12.71
C ASP A 619 27.50 -25.15 -12.81
N ILE A 620 26.28 -25.37 -13.32
CA ILE A 620 25.29 -24.29 -13.47
C ILE A 620 24.33 -24.29 -12.28
N THR A 621 24.18 -23.13 -11.66
CA THR A 621 23.17 -22.89 -10.63
C THR A 621 21.84 -22.59 -11.28
N ILE A 622 20.86 -23.45 -11.05
CA ILE A 622 19.50 -23.32 -11.60
C ILE A 622 18.56 -22.82 -10.49
N SER A 623 17.94 -21.65 -10.72
CA SER A 623 16.90 -21.12 -9.86
C SER A 623 15.53 -21.33 -10.50
N THR A 624 14.60 -21.95 -9.78
CA THR A 624 13.23 -22.19 -10.22
C THR A 624 12.25 -21.96 -9.06
N THR A 625 10.96 -21.98 -9.34
CA THR A 625 9.90 -21.92 -8.33
C THR A 625 9.18 -23.25 -8.25
N LYS A 626 8.91 -23.74 -7.03
CA LYS A 626 8.15 -24.97 -6.77
C LYS A 626 7.03 -24.72 -5.77
N ASN A 627 5.97 -25.54 -5.82
CA ASN A 627 5.01 -25.61 -4.74
C ASN A 627 5.61 -26.42 -3.58
N ILE A 628 5.67 -25.84 -2.39
CA ILE A 628 5.97 -26.53 -1.13
C ILE A 628 4.66 -26.98 -0.47
N SER A 629 4.75 -27.90 0.50
CA SER A 629 3.57 -28.54 1.08
C SER A 629 2.68 -27.53 1.81
N GLN A 630 3.23 -26.79 2.76
CA GLN A 630 2.47 -25.87 3.59
C GLN A 630 3.34 -24.80 4.25
N ILE A 631 2.77 -23.59 4.42
CA ILE A 631 3.30 -22.54 5.30
C ILE A 631 2.19 -22.11 6.26
N ASN A 632 2.45 -22.18 7.56
CA ASN A 632 1.56 -21.67 8.60
C ASN A 632 2.19 -20.44 9.27
N TYR A 633 1.38 -19.42 9.49
CA TYR A 633 1.79 -18.17 10.11
C TYR A 633 0.96 -17.92 11.36
N TYR A 634 1.60 -17.60 12.49
CA TYR A 634 0.95 -17.30 13.75
C TYR A 634 1.51 -15.98 14.28
N TYR A 635 0.68 -14.92 14.32
CA TYR A 635 1.12 -13.58 14.66
C TYR A 635 0.27 -12.96 15.75
N PHE A 636 0.94 -12.20 16.61
CA PHE A 636 0.36 -11.15 17.43
C PHE A 636 0.70 -9.79 16.80
N ASN A 637 -0.30 -8.96 16.59
CA ASN A 637 -0.16 -7.62 16.05
C ASN A 637 -0.69 -6.61 17.07
N ALA A 638 0.09 -5.56 17.36
CA ALA A 638 -0.36 -4.42 18.16
C ALA A 638 -0.23 -3.12 17.34
N TYR A 639 -1.25 -2.28 17.40
CA TYR A 639 -1.30 -0.98 16.74
C TYR A 639 -1.66 0.09 17.76
N ILE A 640 -0.75 1.05 17.97
CA ILE A 640 -0.81 2.03 19.04
C ILE A 640 -0.57 3.42 18.46
N PRO A 641 -1.63 4.21 18.16
CA PRO A 641 -1.50 5.61 17.85
C PRO A 641 -1.30 6.43 19.14
N VAL A 642 -0.46 7.45 19.06
CA VAL A 642 -0.18 8.39 20.14
C VAL A 642 -0.41 9.80 19.61
N SER A 643 -1.05 10.67 20.41
CA SER A 643 -1.21 12.08 20.07
C SER A 643 -1.06 12.87 21.36
N LEU A 644 0.06 13.59 21.50
CA LEU A 644 0.45 14.33 22.72
C LEU A 644 1.05 15.68 22.33
N GLY A 645 0.29 16.75 22.46
CA GLY A 645 0.72 18.10 22.13
C GLY A 645 1.16 18.21 20.67
N ILE A 646 2.43 18.54 20.45
CA ILE A 646 3.02 18.65 19.11
C ILE A 646 3.33 17.31 18.44
N TRP A 647 3.28 16.19 19.18
CA TRP A 647 3.66 14.86 18.71
C TRP A 647 2.46 14.01 18.35
N ASP A 648 2.40 13.60 17.09
CA ASP A 648 1.52 12.57 16.58
C ASP A 648 2.35 11.36 16.15
N GLY A 649 2.14 10.23 16.81
CA GLY A 649 2.86 8.99 16.56
C GLY A 649 1.94 7.85 16.16
N TYR A 650 2.49 6.91 15.38
CA TYR A 650 1.84 5.66 15.06
C TYR A 650 2.84 4.51 15.16
N HIS A 651 2.56 3.56 16.04
CA HIS A 651 3.44 2.45 16.34
C HIS A 651 2.77 1.13 16.00
N SER A 652 3.47 0.25 15.33
CA SER A 652 3.03 -1.12 15.06
C SER A 652 4.08 -2.13 15.44
N LEU A 653 3.67 -3.17 16.15
CA LEU A 653 4.46 -4.32 16.50
C LEU A 653 3.79 -5.57 15.93
N ASN A 654 4.56 -6.37 15.21
CA ASN A 654 4.17 -7.69 14.75
C ASN A 654 5.18 -8.69 15.30
N VAL A 655 4.72 -9.73 15.99
CA VAL A 655 5.56 -10.79 16.55
C VAL A 655 4.90 -12.13 16.29
N GLY A 656 5.65 -13.10 15.82
CA GLY A 656 5.07 -14.41 15.53
C GLY A 656 6.04 -15.47 15.06
N PHE A 657 5.47 -16.56 14.61
CA PHE A 657 6.17 -17.70 14.09
C PHE A 657 5.65 -18.07 12.71
N THR A 658 6.56 -18.54 11.87
CA THR A 658 6.24 -19.16 10.59
C THR A 658 6.71 -20.60 10.64
N GLU A 659 5.82 -21.53 10.39
CA GLU A 659 6.09 -22.95 10.26
C GLU A 659 6.08 -23.32 8.78
N ASN A 660 7.24 -23.67 8.21
CA ASN A 660 7.38 -24.09 6.83
C ASN A 660 7.53 -25.61 6.78
N LYS A 661 6.61 -26.27 6.08
CA LYS A 661 6.60 -27.73 5.90
C LYS A 661 6.87 -28.08 4.46
N GLN A 662 7.88 -28.92 4.25
CA GLN A 662 8.19 -29.53 2.95
C GLN A 662 8.52 -31.00 3.17
N ASP A 663 7.76 -31.88 2.54
CA ASP A 663 7.88 -33.34 2.70
C ASP A 663 7.85 -33.75 4.17
N LYS A 664 8.96 -34.26 4.71
CA LYS A 664 9.12 -34.68 6.11
C LYS A 664 9.81 -33.62 6.98
N GLU A 665 10.27 -32.53 6.39
CA GLU A 665 10.98 -31.47 7.11
C GLU A 665 10.06 -30.36 7.56
N THR A 666 10.31 -29.81 8.75
CA THR A 666 9.62 -28.64 9.29
C THR A 666 10.65 -27.64 9.79
N VAL A 667 10.59 -26.43 9.30
CA VAL A 667 11.44 -25.33 9.73
C VAL A 667 10.59 -24.25 10.38
N ASN A 668 10.88 -23.95 11.64
CA ASN A 668 10.23 -22.88 12.39
C ASN A 668 11.09 -21.63 12.38
N SER A 669 10.46 -20.50 12.09
CA SER A 669 11.10 -19.19 12.02
C SER A 669 10.39 -18.21 12.95
N PHE A 670 11.16 -17.55 13.80
CA PHE A 670 10.66 -16.41 14.58
C PHE A 670 10.72 -15.16 13.71
N ASN A 671 9.62 -14.42 13.67
CA ASN A 671 9.49 -13.17 12.92
C ASN A 671 9.04 -12.06 13.85
N MET A 672 9.66 -10.91 13.70
CA MET A 672 9.27 -9.69 14.41
C MET A 672 9.44 -8.51 13.47
N SER A 673 8.53 -7.54 13.57
CA SER A 673 8.73 -6.21 12.96
C SER A 673 8.19 -5.13 13.89
N PHE A 674 8.95 -4.05 14.02
CA PHE A 674 8.53 -2.86 14.72
C PHE A 674 8.66 -1.66 13.81
N ASN A 675 7.56 -0.90 13.67
CA ASN A 675 7.53 0.33 12.91
C ASN A 675 7.01 1.45 13.83
N SER A 676 7.71 2.58 13.83
CA SER A 676 7.35 3.78 14.57
C SER A 676 7.45 4.98 13.63
N ASN A 677 6.32 5.61 13.37
CA ASN A 677 6.21 6.81 12.54
C ASN A 677 5.83 7.97 13.45
N ASN A 678 6.64 9.00 13.50
CA ASN A 678 6.48 10.14 14.41
C ASN A 678 6.49 11.43 13.63
N ASN A 679 5.54 12.29 13.93
CA ASN A 679 5.42 13.64 13.41
C ASN A 679 5.38 14.63 14.55
N PHE A 680 6.19 15.68 14.47
CA PHE A 680 6.24 16.77 15.43
C PHE A 680 5.87 18.06 14.70
N THR A 681 4.70 18.63 15.02
CA THR A 681 4.25 19.93 14.50
C THR A 681 4.94 21.03 15.28
N LEU A 682 6.05 21.57 14.75
CA LEU A 682 6.86 22.60 15.40
C LEU A 682 6.21 23.97 15.30
N SER A 683 5.52 24.25 14.18
CA SER A 683 4.66 25.41 13.95
C SER A 683 3.59 25.06 12.91
N ASP A 684 2.69 25.99 12.61
CA ASP A 684 1.66 25.80 11.56
C ASP A 684 2.25 25.45 10.19
N ASP A 685 3.46 25.95 9.91
CA ASP A 685 4.13 25.80 8.64
C ASP A 685 5.30 24.80 8.67
N LEU A 686 5.74 24.34 9.85
CA LEU A 686 6.95 23.55 10.02
C LEU A 686 6.69 22.24 10.75
N ASN A 687 7.01 21.11 10.10
CA ASN A 687 6.85 19.78 10.66
C ASN A 687 8.16 19.00 10.59
N LEU A 688 8.50 18.28 11.67
CA LEU A 688 9.61 17.34 11.75
C LEU A 688 9.07 15.92 11.77
N GLU A 689 9.60 15.06 10.90
CA GLU A 689 9.30 13.63 10.87
C GLU A 689 10.49 12.82 11.37
N PHE A 690 10.19 11.78 12.12
CA PHE A 690 11.15 10.75 12.51
C PHE A 690 10.49 9.38 12.37
N ASN A 691 11.05 8.51 11.53
CA ASN A 691 10.53 7.18 11.28
C ASN A 691 11.60 6.13 11.58
N LEU A 692 11.18 5.06 12.28
CA LEU A 692 12.04 3.95 12.65
C LEU A 692 11.41 2.64 12.21
N ARG A 693 12.22 1.74 11.63
CA ARG A 693 11.83 0.37 11.28
C ARG A 693 12.88 -0.59 11.75
N PHE A 694 12.41 -1.65 12.36
CA PHE A 694 13.26 -2.72 12.86
C PHE A 694 12.72 -4.08 12.43
N TYR A 695 13.59 -4.91 11.84
CA TYR A 695 13.39 -6.32 11.55
C TYR A 695 14.61 -7.09 12.07
N PRO A 696 14.46 -8.04 12.98
CA PRO A 696 15.58 -8.86 13.43
C PRO A 696 16.02 -9.82 12.31
N ARG A 697 17.18 -10.43 12.51
CA ARG A 697 17.62 -11.58 11.72
C ARG A 697 16.52 -12.65 11.69
N SER A 698 16.36 -13.32 10.55
CA SER A 698 15.33 -14.34 10.35
C SER A 698 15.91 -15.57 9.66
N LYS A 699 15.20 -16.70 9.81
CA LYS A 699 15.56 -17.96 9.17
C LYS A 699 14.35 -18.43 8.37
N GLY A 700 14.52 -18.60 7.04
CA GLY A 700 13.55 -19.26 6.16
C GLY A 700 13.84 -20.75 6.03
N PHE A 701 13.21 -21.39 5.04
CA PHE A 701 13.45 -22.84 4.81
C PHE A 701 14.87 -23.09 4.31
N TYR A 702 15.31 -22.36 3.30
CA TYR A 702 16.66 -22.45 2.73
C TYR A 702 17.57 -21.29 3.15
N GLU A 703 17.01 -20.12 3.41
CA GLU A 703 17.75 -18.87 3.61
C GLU A 703 17.75 -18.44 5.07
N LYS A 704 18.90 -17.91 5.53
CA LYS A 704 19.07 -17.26 6.82
C LYS A 704 19.57 -15.84 6.61
N ILE A 705 18.79 -14.86 7.06
CA ILE A 705 19.25 -13.46 7.13
C ILE A 705 20.05 -13.28 8.42
N GLU A 706 21.32 -12.97 8.30
CA GLU A 706 22.24 -12.95 9.44
C GLU A 706 22.32 -11.61 10.18
N ARG A 707 21.78 -10.54 9.56
CA ARG A 707 21.87 -9.18 10.11
C ARG A 707 20.48 -8.62 10.40
N ASN A 708 20.37 -7.93 11.55
CA ASN A 708 19.19 -7.12 11.85
C ASN A 708 19.12 -5.93 10.87
N TYR A 709 17.91 -5.63 10.42
CA TYR A 709 17.60 -4.45 9.65
C TYR A 709 17.03 -3.38 10.58
N LEU A 710 17.73 -2.26 10.71
CA LEU A 710 17.26 -1.09 11.45
C LEU A 710 17.42 0.13 10.54
N LYS A 711 16.31 0.75 10.17
CA LYS A 711 16.28 1.93 9.33
C LYS A 711 15.69 3.10 10.10
N MET A 712 16.37 4.23 10.06
CA MET A 712 15.92 5.49 10.64
C MET A 712 15.90 6.57 9.56
N ASP A 713 14.76 7.25 9.41
CA ASP A 713 14.57 8.35 8.49
C ASP A 713 14.21 9.62 9.27
N ILE A 714 14.77 10.76 8.89
CA ILE A 714 14.41 12.08 9.41
C ILE A 714 14.07 13.01 8.25
N GLY A 715 13.05 13.84 8.42
CA GLY A 715 12.61 14.79 7.42
C GLY A 715 12.06 16.07 8.05
N LEU A 716 12.33 17.19 7.41
CA LEU A 716 11.77 18.49 7.73
C LEU A 716 10.92 18.95 6.55
N ASN A 717 9.68 19.34 6.83
CA ASN A 717 8.75 19.85 5.83
C ASN A 717 8.34 21.27 6.23
N TYR A 718 8.53 22.21 5.32
CA TYR A 718 8.14 23.60 5.47
C TYR A 718 7.15 24.00 4.39
N THR A 719 6.02 24.58 4.79
CA THR A 719 5.00 25.10 3.87
C THR A 719 4.96 26.61 3.94
N CYS A 720 4.73 27.29 2.80
CA CYS A 720 4.61 28.74 2.74
C CYS A 720 3.61 29.17 1.65
N LEU A 721 3.41 30.47 1.49
CA LEU A 721 2.46 31.06 0.55
C LEU A 721 1.02 30.52 0.71
N LYS A 722 0.56 30.38 1.95
CA LYS A 722 -0.77 29.81 2.31
C LYS A 722 -0.93 28.39 1.76
N ASP A 723 0.02 27.49 2.09
CA ASP A 723 0.10 26.09 1.66
C ASP A 723 0.26 25.87 0.14
N LYS A 724 0.57 26.94 -0.61
CA LYS A 724 0.80 26.78 -2.06
C LYS A 724 2.18 26.24 -2.39
N MET A 725 3.17 26.48 -1.55
CA MET A 725 4.54 26.03 -1.76
C MET A 725 5.01 25.18 -0.58
N ALA A 726 5.61 24.03 -0.87
CA ALA A 726 6.15 23.14 0.12
C ALA A 726 7.60 22.78 -0.21
N PHE A 727 8.45 22.80 0.82
CA PHE A 727 9.83 22.36 0.77
C PHE A 727 10.01 21.17 1.68
N THR A 728 10.72 20.16 1.21
CA THR A 728 11.06 18.97 1.97
C THR A 728 12.56 18.76 1.95
N ILE A 729 13.17 18.61 3.11
CA ILE A 729 14.57 18.18 3.26
C ILE A 729 14.57 16.93 4.13
N GLY A 730 15.34 15.90 3.77
CA GLY A 730 15.37 14.69 4.55
C GLY A 730 16.62 13.84 4.35
N VAL A 731 16.86 13.01 5.35
CA VAL A 731 17.87 11.94 5.29
C VAL A 731 17.14 10.62 5.52
N ASN A 732 17.21 9.73 4.53
CA ASN A 732 16.73 8.37 4.68
C ASN A 732 17.89 7.48 5.12
N ASP A 733 17.59 6.50 5.99
CA ASP A 733 18.55 5.52 6.50
C ASP A 733 19.80 6.17 7.11
N ILE A 734 19.60 7.02 8.12
CA ILE A 734 20.67 7.77 8.80
C ILE A 734 21.82 6.86 9.24
N ILE A 735 21.49 5.66 9.73
CA ILE A 735 22.45 4.66 10.21
C ILE A 735 23.06 3.80 9.11
N ASN A 736 22.61 3.97 7.87
CA ASN A 736 23.14 3.31 6.66
C ASN A 736 23.14 1.77 6.73
N THR A 737 22.06 1.18 7.23
CA THR A 737 21.92 -0.29 7.34
C THR A 737 21.01 -0.90 6.28
N GLY A 738 20.14 -0.09 5.65
CA GLY A 738 19.17 -0.56 4.68
C GLY A 738 19.74 -0.98 3.34
N GLY A 739 20.91 -0.45 2.97
CA GLY A 739 21.60 -0.79 1.73
C GLY A 739 22.43 -2.07 1.80
N TYR A 740 22.70 -2.60 3.00
CA TYR A 740 23.56 -3.76 3.19
C TYR A 740 22.77 -4.96 3.73
N ARG A 741 22.80 -6.07 3.02
CA ARG A 741 22.20 -7.35 3.41
C ARG A 741 23.30 -8.42 3.46
N ARG A 742 23.26 -9.27 4.48
CA ARG A 742 24.12 -10.47 4.59
C ARG A 742 23.22 -11.66 4.92
N GLY A 743 23.44 -12.75 4.20
CA GLY A 743 22.69 -13.99 4.39
C GLY A 743 23.50 -15.22 4.06
N SER A 744 22.96 -16.36 4.45
CA SER A 744 23.45 -17.67 4.05
C SER A 744 22.28 -18.55 3.66
N SER A 745 22.50 -19.47 2.72
CA SER A 745 21.50 -20.39 2.23
C SER A 745 22.07 -21.82 2.19
N HIS A 746 21.24 -22.75 2.66
CA HIS A 746 21.58 -24.16 2.66
C HIS A 746 20.67 -24.88 1.66
N TYR A 747 21.16 -25.12 0.47
CA TYR A 747 20.48 -25.91 -0.57
C TYR A 747 20.91 -27.38 -0.50
N ASN A 748 20.18 -28.24 -1.20
CA ASN A 748 20.51 -29.67 -1.20
C ASN A 748 21.90 -29.96 -1.79
N SER A 749 22.25 -29.31 -2.89
CA SER A 749 23.49 -29.51 -3.64
C SER A 749 24.65 -28.59 -3.24
N PHE A 750 24.39 -27.45 -2.59
CA PHE A 750 25.45 -26.51 -2.21
C PHE A 750 25.08 -25.64 -1.03
N TYR A 751 26.07 -24.95 -0.47
CA TYR A 751 25.95 -23.93 0.55
C TYR A 751 26.35 -22.59 -0.02
N ARG A 752 25.55 -21.54 0.20
CA ARG A 752 25.83 -20.18 -0.24
C ARG A 752 25.97 -19.23 0.94
N LYS A 753 26.97 -18.37 0.91
CA LYS A 753 27.04 -17.13 1.69
C LYS A 753 26.97 -15.96 0.74
N GLU A 754 26.18 -14.94 1.08
CA GLU A 754 26.11 -13.75 0.24
C GLU A 754 26.04 -12.46 1.05
N SER A 755 26.57 -11.41 0.47
CA SER A 755 26.36 -10.04 0.92
C SER A 755 26.03 -9.14 -0.26
N ILE A 756 25.06 -8.27 -0.08
CA ILE A 756 24.62 -7.32 -1.10
C ILE A 756 24.75 -5.92 -0.52
N ASN A 757 25.39 -5.03 -1.26
CA ASN A 757 25.48 -3.60 -0.95
C ASN A 757 24.81 -2.81 -2.08
N SER A 758 23.79 -2.04 -1.74
CA SER A 758 23.03 -1.23 -2.67
C SER A 758 22.76 0.15 -2.07
N ALA A 759 21.83 0.92 -2.63
CA ALA A 759 21.45 2.22 -2.09
C ALA A 759 21.01 2.12 -0.62
N GLY A 760 21.74 2.73 0.27
CA GLY A 760 21.47 2.87 1.71
C GLY A 760 21.09 4.31 2.05
N ARG A 761 21.98 5.03 2.79
CA ARG A 761 21.74 6.42 3.18
C ARG A 761 21.56 7.29 1.95
N SER A 762 20.51 8.12 1.97
CA SER A 762 20.25 9.10 0.91
C SER A 762 19.76 10.44 1.47
N PHE A 763 20.18 11.52 0.82
CA PHE A 763 19.77 12.87 1.11
C PHE A 763 18.74 13.27 0.06
N GLY A 764 17.63 13.89 0.49
CA GLY A 764 16.55 14.32 -0.38
C GLY A 764 16.23 15.81 -0.17
N PHE A 765 15.96 16.50 -1.29
CA PHE A 765 15.41 17.84 -1.31
C PHE A 765 14.25 17.85 -2.31
N GLY A 766 13.09 18.35 -1.89
CA GLY A 766 11.89 18.44 -2.72
C GLY A 766 11.30 19.84 -2.67
N VAL A 767 10.79 20.29 -3.81
CA VAL A 767 10.03 21.53 -3.94
C VAL A 767 8.73 21.22 -4.67
N ARG A 768 7.63 21.77 -4.17
CA ARG A 768 6.33 21.66 -4.81
C ARG A 768 5.59 22.97 -4.79
N TYR A 769 5.01 23.35 -5.92
CA TYR A 769 4.15 24.50 -6.06
C TYR A 769 2.75 24.09 -6.55
N ASN A 770 1.72 24.46 -5.80
CA ASN A 770 0.32 24.18 -6.12
C ASN A 770 -0.36 25.51 -6.54
N PHE A 771 -1.08 25.50 -7.65
CA PHE A 771 -1.83 26.65 -8.11
C PHE A 771 -3.29 26.29 -8.36
N ASN A 772 -4.16 27.26 -8.07
CA ASN A 772 -5.60 27.13 -8.24
C ASN A 772 -6.19 28.50 -8.61
N SER A 773 -6.88 28.60 -9.74
CA SER A 773 -7.57 29.81 -10.19
C SER A 773 -9.09 29.75 -9.96
N GLY A 774 -9.62 28.62 -9.49
CA GLY A 774 -11.04 28.44 -9.25
C GLY A 774 -11.50 29.16 -7.99
N LYS A 775 -12.59 29.96 -8.04
CA LYS A 775 -13.32 30.42 -6.87
C LYS A 775 -13.89 29.17 -6.19
N ARG A 776 -13.57 28.96 -4.91
CA ARG A 776 -14.35 28.08 -4.05
C ARG A 776 -15.77 28.60 -4.02
N ASN A 777 -16.66 28.03 -4.79
CA ASN A 777 -18.06 28.18 -4.51
C ASN A 777 -18.30 27.35 -3.26
N LEU A 778 -18.56 28.04 -2.14
CA LEU A 778 -19.25 27.51 -1.00
C LEU A 778 -20.67 27.10 -1.45
N GLN A 779 -20.76 26.02 -2.21
CA GLN A 779 -21.99 25.26 -2.17
C GLN A 779 -22.08 24.76 -0.73
N LYS A 780 -23.14 25.26 -0.01
CA LYS A 780 -23.60 24.67 1.22
C LYS A 780 -23.40 23.16 1.05
N GLU A 781 -22.48 22.60 1.82
CA GLU A 781 -22.40 21.16 1.95
C GLU A 781 -23.80 20.73 2.35
N LYS A 782 -24.53 20.23 1.41
CA LYS A 782 -25.58 19.28 1.73
C LYS A 782 -24.78 18.18 2.39
N ILE A 783 -24.85 18.15 3.73
CA ILE A 783 -24.37 17.05 4.56
C ILE A 783 -25.00 15.81 3.93
N LYS A 784 -24.26 15.19 3.04
CA LYS A 784 -24.62 13.88 2.50
C LYS A 784 -24.23 12.92 3.60
N SER A 785 -25.21 12.55 4.41
CA SER A 785 -25.11 11.47 5.41
C SER A 785 -24.61 10.15 4.80
N ASN A 786 -24.50 10.07 3.49
CA ASN A 786 -24.03 8.93 2.70
C ASN A 786 -22.54 9.00 2.35
N GLN A 787 -21.78 10.02 2.75
CA GLN A 787 -20.37 10.13 2.37
C GLN A 787 -19.48 9.15 3.16
N GLU A 788 -19.86 8.81 4.39
CA GLU A 788 -19.25 7.68 5.12
C GLU A 788 -19.58 6.35 4.49
N GLU A 789 -20.73 6.21 3.86
CA GLU A 789 -21.20 4.97 3.23
C GLU A 789 -20.74 4.85 1.78
N LEU A 790 -20.53 5.96 1.06
CA LEU A 790 -19.84 5.98 -0.23
C LEU A 790 -18.34 5.69 -0.10
N ASN A 791 -17.73 5.95 1.05
CA ASN A 791 -16.36 5.54 1.38
C ASN A 791 -16.27 4.07 1.81
N ARG A 792 -17.41 3.40 1.98
CA ARG A 792 -17.53 1.95 2.27
C ARG A 792 -17.80 1.11 1.02
N ILE A 793 -17.86 1.76 -0.13
CA ILE A 793 -18.06 1.10 -1.42
C ILE A 793 -16.72 0.92 -2.13
#